data_efb660d1f003fb0349e82a00c8f7dda3
#
_entry.id   efb660d1f003fb0349e82a00c8f7dda3
#
_cell.length_a   1.000
_cell.length_b   1.000
_cell.length_c   1.000
_cell.angle_alpha   90.00
_cell.angle_beta   90.00
_cell.angle_gamma   90.00
#
_symmetry.space_group_name_H-M   'P 1'
#
loop_
_entity.id
_entity.type
_entity.pdbx_description
1 polymer ?
#
loop_
_entity_poly.entity_id
_entity_poly.type
_entity_poly.pdbx_seq_one_letter_code
_entity_poly.pdbx_strand_id
1 'polypeptide(L)'
;MAFHIPEVSPAAGPPARTDFDLLEAFRQRYPFPLDPFQEEAIRHILAGRSVIVSAPTGAGKTLVAEFAIYRTLAAQRRLAYTTPLKALSNQKYADFCRQYGPEFVGILTGDVKVNPRAPILVMTTEILRNLFYTDPMEDLATVVLDECHYMGDEGRGTVWEELIITCPKTVQLVALSATVQNIAEIADWIGQTHGPIHAVHHPVRPVPLQTLLCDQEGRIATVEGAGRRAAEPPRGRPHGWRDRDRRRHGGDFRRRPVHPSRLIPELVERGWVPTLYFIFSRAGCERALEFYLERGPSLLDPRRAAEVEEVIAHALRDYPSITPESELNALVFRGLRRGVGVHHAGMLPALKRLTEVLFERGLVKVVFATETMSLGIHMPAKSVVIQGLRKRSDAGFRTLTMNEITQMGGRAGRRGIDLEGKCVIGLDTPEGAEEARALLARPPEPIESRFRIGYSSAALLLMTYKDPPMIRSVIESSFGQYQNRRRIRELEARRGELALRQAQAEGFQSPCCELPTLMRYRSQRAILERERQRLPGFSGASRRQRKAQAAAWSLESLADVRERVTALEAALAQMPCHRCPHRGPYEARLKRSRKLVEAMEGHRRAQEELEGSYWEQFLRVVAVLGHFGYVKDGALTPEGRLIGGLRHDNELLVARAVFSGAFDGLKGSEAAALLSCLTEEPRETARDAAKAFLRAQGHLRRRLQSLELLAGEVERVQDRYKVPLSFSLHSALMAATARWAAGEEDWAGLVDSAYGGHEGDLIRAFRRLIDLGRQLVDSPDLPERLRPVFVDAVAGLDRGIVLESALI
;
A
#
# COMPACT_ATOMS: atom_id res chain seq x y z
N MET A 1 14.65 -10.64 -33.24
CA MET A 1 15.85 -11.48 -33.30
C MET A 1 15.79 -12.41 -32.10
N ALA A 2 15.49 -13.68 -32.34
CA ALA A 2 15.52 -14.69 -31.29
C ALA A 2 17.00 -14.93 -30.93
N PHE A 3 17.41 -14.59 -29.74
CA PHE A 3 18.73 -14.91 -29.22
C PHE A 3 18.81 -16.42 -28.95
N HIS A 4 19.66 -17.09 -29.70
CA HIS A 4 19.98 -18.48 -29.51
C HIS A 4 20.77 -18.61 -28.20
N ILE A 5 20.14 -19.14 -27.15
CA ILE A 5 20.80 -19.49 -25.90
C ILE A 5 21.37 -20.89 -26.09
N PRO A 6 22.69 -21.14 -25.89
CA PRO A 6 23.22 -22.50 -25.97
C PRO A 6 22.57 -23.37 -24.90
N GLU A 7 22.06 -24.52 -25.31
CA GLU A 7 21.51 -25.56 -24.44
C GLU A 7 22.50 -25.91 -23.34
N VAL A 8 22.12 -25.72 -22.09
CA VAL A 8 22.83 -26.27 -20.93
C VAL A 8 22.39 -27.72 -20.81
N SER A 9 23.12 -28.65 -21.48
CA SER A 9 22.95 -30.07 -21.27
C SER A 9 23.27 -30.42 -19.80
N PRO A 10 22.40 -31.14 -19.07
CA PRO A 10 22.62 -31.50 -17.66
C PRO A 10 23.56 -32.72 -17.48
N ALA A 11 24.29 -33.14 -18.51
CA ALA A 11 25.18 -34.29 -18.44
C ALA A 11 26.63 -33.88 -18.15
N ALA A 12 27.09 -34.24 -16.98
CA ALA A 12 28.40 -34.09 -16.34
C ALA A 12 28.49 -32.83 -15.45
N GLY A 13 28.43 -33.03 -14.11
CA GLY A 13 28.76 -32.02 -13.15
C GLY A 13 30.15 -31.43 -13.41
N PRO A 14 30.28 -30.12 -13.61
CA PRO A 14 31.60 -29.53 -13.80
C PRO A 14 32.40 -29.68 -12.50
N PRO A 15 33.74 -29.73 -12.55
CA PRO A 15 34.60 -29.62 -11.38
C PRO A 15 34.27 -28.33 -10.66
N ALA A 16 34.42 -28.30 -9.32
CA ALA A 16 34.14 -27.15 -8.49
C ALA A 16 34.76 -25.88 -9.12
N ARG A 17 33.90 -25.06 -9.79
CA ARG A 17 34.35 -23.83 -10.42
C ARG A 17 34.68 -22.85 -9.32
N THR A 18 35.77 -22.15 -9.48
CA THR A 18 36.13 -21.05 -8.58
C THR A 18 35.07 -19.93 -8.69
N ASP A 19 34.94 -19.11 -7.66
CA ASP A 19 34.02 -17.93 -7.71
C ASP A 19 34.31 -17.02 -8.89
N PHE A 20 35.59 -16.95 -9.32
CA PHE A 20 36.04 -16.23 -10.52
C PHE A 20 35.45 -16.86 -11.79
N ASP A 21 35.53 -18.19 -11.92
CA ASP A 21 35.03 -18.92 -13.08
C ASP A 21 33.48 -18.77 -13.21
N LEU A 22 32.76 -18.75 -12.08
CA LEU A 22 31.32 -18.52 -12.06
C LEU A 22 30.94 -17.14 -12.57
N LEU A 23 31.65 -16.09 -12.12
CA LEU A 23 31.39 -14.72 -12.56
C LEU A 23 31.66 -14.54 -14.04
N GLU A 24 32.79 -15.07 -14.51
CA GLU A 24 33.19 -14.94 -15.90
C GLU A 24 32.23 -15.70 -16.84
N ALA A 25 31.83 -16.92 -16.47
CA ALA A 25 30.86 -17.68 -17.22
C ALA A 25 29.48 -17.00 -17.24
N PHE A 26 29.12 -16.33 -16.16
CA PHE A 26 27.89 -15.54 -16.12
C PHE A 26 27.96 -14.31 -17.02
N ARG A 27 29.07 -13.56 -17.02
CA ARG A 27 29.30 -12.41 -17.91
C ARG A 27 29.16 -12.77 -19.39
N GLN A 28 29.66 -13.92 -19.79
CA GLN A 28 29.62 -14.40 -21.18
C GLN A 28 28.18 -14.69 -21.67
N ARG A 29 27.21 -14.78 -20.77
CA ARG A 29 25.78 -14.96 -21.14
C ARG A 29 25.13 -13.70 -21.70
N TYR A 30 25.75 -12.54 -21.52
CA TYR A 30 25.18 -11.25 -21.90
C TYR A 30 26.03 -10.56 -22.94
N PRO A 31 25.42 -9.92 -23.97
CA PRO A 31 26.15 -9.20 -25.03
C PRO A 31 26.63 -7.81 -24.59
N PHE A 32 26.48 -7.46 -23.29
CA PHE A 32 26.85 -6.16 -22.73
C PHE A 32 27.57 -6.34 -21.38
N PRO A 33 28.42 -5.39 -20.99
CA PRO A 33 29.12 -5.43 -19.72
C PRO A 33 28.13 -5.21 -18.56
N LEU A 34 28.43 -5.79 -17.39
CA LEU A 34 27.73 -5.52 -16.15
C LEU A 34 27.98 -4.09 -15.67
N ASP A 35 26.95 -3.47 -15.12
CA ASP A 35 27.11 -2.18 -14.46
C ASP A 35 27.92 -2.33 -13.13
N PRO A 36 28.66 -1.29 -12.69
CA PRO A 36 29.48 -1.39 -11.47
C PRO A 36 28.69 -1.83 -10.22
N PHE A 37 27.46 -1.36 -10.04
CA PHE A 37 26.62 -1.77 -8.91
C PHE A 37 26.17 -3.24 -8.98
N GLN A 38 25.99 -3.76 -10.20
CA GLN A 38 25.67 -5.18 -10.42
C GLN A 38 26.87 -6.05 -10.05
N GLU A 39 28.07 -5.67 -10.50
CA GLU A 39 29.30 -6.36 -10.12
C GLU A 39 29.57 -6.32 -8.62
N GLU A 40 29.36 -5.18 -7.98
CA GLU A 40 29.50 -5.04 -6.53
C GLU A 40 28.54 -6.00 -5.79
N ALA A 41 27.26 -5.99 -6.17
CA ALA A 41 26.27 -6.88 -5.59
C ALA A 41 26.63 -8.37 -5.80
N ILE A 42 27.07 -8.72 -7.01
CA ILE A 42 27.48 -10.08 -7.37
C ILE A 42 28.69 -10.54 -6.55
N ARG A 43 29.71 -9.68 -6.32
CA ARG A 43 30.85 -10.02 -5.46
C ARG A 43 30.40 -10.32 -4.02
N HIS A 44 29.42 -9.60 -3.50
CA HIS A 44 28.86 -9.90 -2.18
C HIS A 44 28.13 -11.26 -2.18
N ILE A 45 27.32 -11.54 -3.21
CA ILE A 45 26.62 -12.83 -3.36
C ILE A 45 27.64 -13.98 -3.43
N LEU A 46 28.72 -13.87 -4.22
CA LEU A 46 29.79 -14.86 -4.30
C LEU A 46 30.44 -15.13 -2.95
N ALA A 47 30.70 -14.08 -2.20
CA ALA A 47 31.27 -14.19 -0.85
C ALA A 47 30.28 -14.76 0.21
N GLY A 48 29.10 -15.23 -0.21
CA GLY A 48 28.07 -15.77 0.69
C GLY A 48 27.36 -14.72 1.54
N ARG A 49 27.57 -13.43 1.26
CA ARG A 49 26.97 -12.33 2.03
C ARG A 49 25.62 -11.93 1.47
N SER A 50 24.66 -11.62 2.32
CA SER A 50 23.39 -11.03 1.93
C SER A 50 23.59 -9.62 1.34
N VAL A 51 22.72 -9.22 0.41
CA VAL A 51 22.81 -7.92 -0.27
C VAL A 51 21.44 -7.30 -0.43
N ILE A 52 21.35 -5.99 -0.23
CA ILE A 52 20.19 -5.18 -0.61
C ILE A 52 20.61 -4.15 -1.66
N VAL A 53 19.97 -4.20 -2.83
CA VAL A 53 20.26 -3.34 -3.97
C VAL A 53 19.15 -2.32 -4.13
N SER A 54 19.49 -1.05 -3.97
CA SER A 54 18.61 0.08 -4.22
C SER A 54 19.05 0.79 -5.51
N ALA A 55 18.24 0.66 -6.56
CA ALA A 55 18.50 1.29 -7.84
C ALA A 55 17.21 1.66 -8.56
N PRO A 56 17.21 2.67 -9.47
CA PRO A 56 16.04 3.09 -10.21
C PRO A 56 15.41 1.94 -11.01
N THR A 57 14.11 2.07 -11.30
CA THR A 57 13.43 1.16 -12.24
C THR A 57 14.11 1.21 -13.60
N GLY A 58 14.32 0.04 -14.22
CA GLY A 58 15.02 -0.08 -15.49
C GLY A 58 16.55 -0.11 -15.40
N ALA A 59 17.15 0.01 -14.19
CA ALA A 59 18.60 -0.10 -14.02
C ALA A 59 19.17 -1.53 -14.21
N GLY A 60 18.31 -2.54 -14.32
CA GLY A 60 18.75 -3.93 -14.50
C GLY A 60 19.04 -4.68 -13.19
N LYS A 61 18.35 -4.34 -12.10
CA LYS A 61 18.41 -5.06 -10.81
C LYS A 61 18.19 -6.57 -10.93
N THR A 62 17.29 -6.97 -11.82
CA THR A 62 16.95 -8.39 -12.06
C THR A 62 18.18 -9.24 -12.37
N LEU A 63 19.20 -8.67 -13.02
CA LEU A 63 20.43 -9.38 -13.37
C LEU A 63 21.21 -9.85 -12.12
N VAL A 64 21.12 -9.11 -11.01
CA VAL A 64 21.68 -9.53 -9.71
C VAL A 64 20.96 -10.77 -9.19
N ALA A 65 19.63 -10.80 -9.32
CA ALA A 65 18.84 -11.99 -8.95
C ALA A 65 19.10 -13.17 -9.90
N GLU A 66 19.26 -12.94 -11.20
CA GLU A 66 19.63 -13.98 -12.18
C GLU A 66 20.99 -14.59 -11.85
N PHE A 67 21.95 -13.78 -11.36
CA PHE A 67 23.20 -14.33 -10.86
C PHE A 67 23.01 -15.19 -9.60
N ALA A 68 22.16 -14.76 -8.67
CA ALA A 68 21.84 -15.56 -7.48
C ALA A 68 21.20 -16.91 -7.87
N ILE A 69 20.30 -16.92 -8.86
CA ILE A 69 19.73 -18.14 -9.44
C ILE A 69 20.85 -19.01 -10.03
N TYR A 70 21.68 -18.44 -10.90
CA TYR A 70 22.78 -19.15 -11.57
C TYR A 70 23.74 -19.84 -10.58
N ARG A 71 24.15 -19.11 -9.54
CA ARG A 71 25.02 -19.62 -8.46
C ARG A 71 24.35 -20.75 -7.69
N THR A 72 23.07 -20.59 -7.35
CA THR A 72 22.32 -21.56 -6.55
C THR A 72 22.12 -22.88 -7.33
N LEU A 73 21.81 -22.78 -8.62
CA LEU A 73 21.72 -23.95 -9.50
C LEU A 73 23.08 -24.67 -9.65
N ALA A 74 24.19 -23.91 -9.82
CA ALA A 74 25.53 -24.47 -9.87
C ALA A 74 25.90 -25.20 -8.57
N ALA A 75 25.38 -24.78 -7.43
CA ALA A 75 25.55 -25.43 -6.13
C ALA A 75 24.54 -26.56 -5.87
N GLN A 76 23.66 -26.87 -6.81
CA GLN A 76 22.57 -27.87 -6.69
C GLN A 76 21.68 -27.65 -5.45
N ARG A 77 21.43 -26.40 -5.12
CA ARG A 77 20.58 -25.96 -4.01
C ARG A 77 19.30 -25.31 -4.55
N ARG A 78 18.39 -24.97 -3.65
CA ARG A 78 17.10 -24.32 -3.98
C ARG A 78 17.14 -22.82 -3.70
N LEU A 79 16.37 -22.08 -4.50
CA LEU A 79 16.17 -20.65 -4.38
C LEU A 79 14.68 -20.33 -4.40
N ALA A 80 14.25 -19.46 -3.49
CA ALA A 80 12.91 -18.86 -3.52
C ALA A 80 12.99 -17.44 -4.09
N TYR A 81 12.25 -17.17 -5.15
CA TYR A 81 12.10 -15.85 -5.75
C TYR A 81 10.73 -15.27 -5.38
N THR A 82 10.71 -14.26 -4.53
CA THR A 82 9.44 -13.67 -4.07
C THR A 82 9.12 -12.37 -4.76
N THR A 83 7.83 -12.17 -5.02
CA THR A 83 7.29 -10.92 -5.57
C THR A 83 6.07 -10.45 -4.79
N PRO A 84 5.75 -9.14 -4.79
CA PRO A 84 4.60 -8.62 -4.05
C PRO A 84 3.24 -8.93 -4.71
N LEU A 85 3.22 -9.36 -5.96
CA LEU A 85 1.99 -9.50 -6.75
C LEU A 85 1.97 -10.80 -7.54
N LYS A 86 0.83 -11.50 -7.56
CA LYS A 86 0.62 -12.73 -8.36
C LYS A 86 0.97 -12.53 -9.84
N ALA A 87 0.54 -11.42 -10.44
CA ALA A 87 0.84 -11.13 -11.85
C ALA A 87 2.36 -11.07 -12.13
N LEU A 88 3.11 -10.48 -11.21
CA LEU A 88 4.57 -10.43 -11.31
C LEU A 88 5.19 -11.82 -11.11
N SER A 89 4.64 -12.64 -10.19
CA SER A 89 5.06 -14.04 -10.04
C SER A 89 4.84 -14.83 -11.34
N ASN A 90 3.68 -14.71 -11.97
CA ASN A 90 3.37 -15.38 -13.23
C ASN A 90 4.32 -14.95 -14.35
N GLN A 91 4.59 -13.65 -14.47
CA GLN A 91 5.54 -13.12 -15.46
C GLN A 91 6.95 -13.69 -15.22
N LYS A 92 7.46 -13.64 -13.98
CA LYS A 92 8.79 -14.17 -13.64
C LYS A 92 8.88 -15.67 -13.85
N TYR A 93 7.82 -16.40 -13.53
CA TYR A 93 7.74 -17.83 -13.81
C TYR A 93 7.87 -18.12 -15.31
N ALA A 94 7.10 -17.43 -16.15
CA ALA A 94 7.19 -17.58 -17.60
C ALA A 94 8.57 -17.19 -18.16
N ASP A 95 9.18 -16.11 -17.64
CA ASP A 95 10.52 -15.68 -18.03
C ASP A 95 11.58 -16.73 -17.65
N PHE A 96 11.53 -17.24 -16.43
CA PHE A 96 12.49 -18.24 -15.96
C PHE A 96 12.28 -19.61 -16.63
N CYS A 97 11.05 -20.02 -16.92
CA CYS A 97 10.79 -21.22 -17.72
C CYS A 97 11.42 -21.13 -19.11
N ARG A 98 11.35 -19.97 -19.76
CA ARG A 98 12.02 -19.73 -21.05
C ARG A 98 13.54 -19.74 -20.95
N GLN A 99 14.10 -19.28 -19.83
CA GLN A 99 15.52 -19.12 -19.63
C GLN A 99 16.21 -20.37 -19.11
N TYR A 100 15.57 -21.13 -18.22
CA TYR A 100 16.18 -22.27 -17.51
C TYR A 100 15.52 -23.61 -17.83
N GLY A 101 14.36 -23.64 -18.47
CA GLY A 101 13.53 -24.82 -18.69
C GLY A 101 12.43 -24.99 -17.63
N PRO A 102 11.21 -25.47 -18.02
CA PRO A 102 10.09 -25.62 -17.12
C PRO A 102 10.31 -26.67 -16.02
N GLU A 103 11.21 -27.61 -16.24
CA GLU A 103 11.60 -28.66 -15.27
C GLU A 103 12.36 -28.08 -14.07
N PHE A 104 13.08 -26.96 -14.25
CA PHE A 104 13.84 -26.29 -13.17
C PHE A 104 13.06 -25.23 -12.43
N VAL A 105 11.88 -24.87 -12.91
CA VAL A 105 11.11 -23.75 -12.36
C VAL A 105 9.76 -24.22 -11.84
N GLY A 106 9.43 -23.77 -10.64
CA GLY A 106 8.11 -23.96 -10.04
C GLY A 106 7.46 -22.64 -9.70
N ILE A 107 6.14 -22.63 -9.58
CA ILE A 107 5.38 -21.48 -9.11
C ILE A 107 4.43 -21.87 -7.99
N LEU A 108 4.39 -21.08 -6.94
CA LEU A 108 3.47 -21.20 -5.81
C LEU A 108 2.76 -19.87 -5.59
N THR A 109 1.48 -19.82 -5.92
CA THR A 109 0.61 -18.70 -5.60
C THR A 109 -0.64 -19.22 -4.90
N GLY A 110 -1.55 -18.36 -4.42
CA GLY A 110 -2.76 -18.83 -3.76
C GLY A 110 -3.64 -19.72 -4.63
N ASP A 111 -3.58 -19.54 -5.96
CA ASP A 111 -4.43 -20.20 -6.94
C ASP A 111 -3.68 -21.16 -7.87
N VAL A 112 -2.35 -21.11 -7.94
CA VAL A 112 -1.53 -21.94 -8.83
C VAL A 112 -0.42 -22.62 -8.06
N LYS A 113 -0.27 -23.95 -8.27
CA LYS A 113 0.80 -24.75 -7.71
C LYS A 113 1.35 -25.67 -8.78
N VAL A 114 2.51 -25.31 -9.34
CA VAL A 114 3.20 -26.09 -10.39
C VAL A 114 4.62 -26.37 -9.94
N ASN A 115 5.08 -27.61 -10.08
CA ASN A 115 6.44 -28.06 -9.76
C ASN A 115 6.98 -27.54 -8.40
N PRO A 116 6.34 -27.87 -7.26
CA PRO A 116 6.67 -27.28 -5.95
C PRO A 116 8.04 -27.74 -5.40
N ARG A 117 8.68 -28.71 -6.04
CA ARG A 117 10.02 -29.21 -5.69
C ARG A 117 11.12 -28.69 -6.61
N ALA A 118 10.80 -27.80 -7.54
CA ALA A 118 11.78 -27.22 -8.45
C ALA A 118 12.90 -26.50 -7.69
N PRO A 119 14.11 -26.47 -8.26
CA PRO A 119 15.22 -25.72 -7.67
C PRO A 119 15.01 -24.19 -7.67
N ILE A 120 14.23 -23.65 -8.62
CA ILE A 120 13.82 -22.25 -8.65
C ILE A 120 12.32 -22.20 -8.34
N LEU A 121 11.94 -21.64 -7.20
CA LEU A 121 10.55 -21.46 -6.81
C LEU A 121 10.17 -20.00 -6.87
N VAL A 122 9.29 -19.65 -7.79
CA VAL A 122 8.67 -18.32 -7.85
C VAL A 122 7.40 -18.32 -7.01
N MET A 123 7.24 -17.34 -6.11
CA MET A 123 6.08 -17.27 -5.23
C MET A 123 5.79 -15.85 -4.75
N THR A 124 4.59 -15.65 -4.20
CA THR A 124 4.32 -14.41 -3.49
C THR A 124 4.97 -14.41 -2.10
N THR A 125 5.23 -13.22 -1.59
CA THR A 125 5.87 -13.02 -0.28
C THR A 125 5.09 -13.69 0.85
N GLU A 126 3.76 -13.67 0.79
CA GLU A 126 2.85 -14.29 1.76
C GLU A 126 3.02 -15.81 1.82
N ILE A 127 3.24 -16.45 0.67
CA ILE A 127 3.43 -17.91 0.59
C ILE A 127 4.74 -18.28 1.29
N LEU A 128 5.85 -17.61 0.96
CA LEU A 128 7.14 -17.93 1.58
C LEU A 128 7.12 -17.66 3.08
N ARG A 129 6.51 -16.55 3.53
CA ARG A 129 6.32 -16.26 4.95
C ARG A 129 5.63 -17.43 5.67
N ASN A 130 4.54 -17.94 5.10
CA ASN A 130 3.81 -19.06 5.68
C ASN A 130 4.62 -20.36 5.68
N LEU A 131 5.36 -20.63 4.61
CA LEU A 131 6.24 -21.81 4.55
C LEU A 131 7.29 -21.79 5.67
N PHE A 132 7.87 -20.64 6.01
CA PHE A 132 8.83 -20.57 7.12
C PHE A 132 8.22 -20.90 8.49
N TYR A 133 6.91 -20.78 8.65
CA TYR A 133 6.21 -21.21 9.87
C TYR A 133 5.82 -22.69 9.84
N THR A 134 5.56 -23.28 8.66
CA THR A 134 4.93 -24.60 8.54
C THR A 134 5.86 -25.69 8.01
N ASP A 135 6.78 -25.35 7.13
CA ASP A 135 7.69 -26.27 6.43
C ASP A 135 9.01 -25.53 6.10
N PRO A 136 9.97 -25.50 7.04
CA PRO A 136 11.28 -24.94 6.74
C PRO A 136 11.95 -25.77 5.67
N MET A 137 12.11 -25.16 4.48
CA MET A 137 12.80 -25.78 3.35
C MET A 137 14.29 -25.92 3.67
N GLU A 138 14.73 -27.07 4.17
CA GLU A 138 16.11 -27.29 4.67
C GLU A 138 17.18 -27.13 3.59
N ASP A 139 16.82 -27.34 2.31
CA ASP A 139 17.71 -27.21 1.15
C ASP A 139 17.70 -25.79 0.53
N LEU A 140 16.94 -24.85 1.10
CA LEU A 140 16.90 -23.48 0.65
C LEU A 140 18.23 -22.76 0.94
N ALA A 141 18.89 -22.26 -0.11
CA ALA A 141 20.14 -21.55 0.01
C ALA A 141 19.98 -20.03 -0.09
N THR A 142 19.03 -19.58 -0.91
CA THR A 142 18.89 -18.14 -1.24
C THR A 142 17.42 -17.75 -1.32
N VAL A 143 17.11 -16.59 -0.81
CA VAL A 143 15.82 -15.92 -1.00
C VAL A 143 16.04 -14.60 -1.75
N VAL A 144 15.38 -14.44 -2.88
CA VAL A 144 15.30 -13.18 -3.60
C VAL A 144 14.02 -12.46 -3.18
N LEU A 145 14.18 -11.24 -2.66
CA LEU A 145 13.10 -10.35 -2.28
C LEU A 145 12.96 -9.26 -3.34
N ASP A 146 12.21 -9.54 -4.42
CA ASP A 146 12.03 -8.56 -5.50
C ASP A 146 11.00 -7.51 -5.11
N GLU A 147 11.28 -6.26 -5.47
CA GLU A 147 10.48 -5.08 -5.12
C GLU A 147 10.30 -4.89 -3.59
N CYS A 148 11.38 -5.09 -2.80
CA CYS A 148 11.29 -5.07 -1.33
C CYS A 148 10.85 -3.71 -0.73
N HIS A 149 10.80 -2.63 -1.52
CA HIS A 149 10.25 -1.34 -1.09
C HIS A 149 8.74 -1.40 -0.77
N TYR A 150 8.03 -2.47 -1.18
CA TYR A 150 6.68 -2.76 -0.72
C TYR A 150 6.54 -3.02 0.78
N MET A 151 7.65 -3.13 1.49
CA MET A 151 7.67 -3.13 2.95
C MET A 151 7.00 -1.87 3.55
N GLY A 152 6.97 -0.76 2.80
CA GLY A 152 6.22 0.47 3.15
C GLY A 152 4.74 0.49 2.75
N ASP A 153 4.21 -0.58 2.14
CA ASP A 153 2.80 -0.66 1.70
C ASP A 153 1.86 -0.95 2.87
N GLU A 154 0.74 -0.20 2.96
CA GLU A 154 -0.20 -0.30 4.09
C GLU A 154 -0.88 -1.67 4.20
N GLY A 155 -1.09 -2.36 3.08
CA GLY A 155 -1.76 -3.66 3.06
C GLY A 155 -0.82 -4.86 3.21
N ARG A 156 0.48 -4.70 2.90
CA ARG A 156 1.41 -5.83 2.75
C ARG A 156 2.72 -5.71 3.51
N GLY A 157 3.06 -4.55 4.03
CA GLY A 157 4.34 -4.29 4.69
C GLY A 157 4.67 -5.27 5.80
N THR A 158 3.68 -5.65 6.62
CA THR A 158 3.84 -6.62 7.72
C THR A 158 4.41 -7.95 7.25
N VAL A 159 3.95 -8.45 6.09
CA VAL A 159 4.39 -9.76 5.55
C VAL A 159 5.89 -9.76 5.22
N TRP A 160 6.41 -8.65 4.69
CA TRP A 160 7.83 -8.49 4.39
C TRP A 160 8.70 -8.53 5.65
N GLU A 161 8.26 -7.85 6.71
CA GLU A 161 8.96 -7.84 7.98
C GLU A 161 8.95 -9.23 8.62
N GLU A 162 7.78 -9.89 8.70
CA GLU A 162 7.64 -11.25 9.22
C GLU A 162 8.53 -12.23 8.45
N LEU A 163 8.57 -12.15 7.12
CA LEU A 163 9.40 -13.01 6.29
C LEU A 163 10.88 -12.85 6.63
N ILE A 164 11.39 -11.62 6.74
CA ILE A 164 12.80 -11.36 7.08
C ILE A 164 13.13 -11.86 8.50
N ILE A 165 12.21 -11.66 9.45
CA ILE A 165 12.38 -12.09 10.84
C ILE A 165 12.46 -13.63 10.95
N THR A 166 11.58 -14.32 10.22
CA THR A 166 11.43 -15.78 10.28
C THR A 166 12.37 -16.54 9.35
N CYS A 167 12.98 -15.85 8.38
CA CYS A 167 13.93 -16.45 7.45
C CYS A 167 15.12 -17.09 8.21
N PRO A 168 15.47 -18.37 7.93
CA PRO A 168 16.60 -19.01 8.59
C PRO A 168 17.90 -18.24 8.36
N LYS A 169 18.70 -18.06 9.40
CA LYS A 169 19.96 -17.28 9.37
C LYS A 169 21.01 -17.82 8.40
N THR A 170 20.89 -19.11 8.00
CA THR A 170 21.75 -19.77 7.01
C THR A 170 21.38 -19.45 5.57
N VAL A 171 20.21 -18.85 5.33
CA VAL A 171 19.70 -18.51 4.00
C VAL A 171 20.23 -17.13 3.61
N GLN A 172 20.83 -17.02 2.43
CA GLN A 172 21.31 -15.76 1.88
C GLN A 172 20.13 -14.92 1.35
N LEU A 173 20.04 -13.65 1.79
CA LEU A 173 19.04 -12.70 1.29
C LEU A 173 19.61 -11.86 0.14
N VAL A 174 18.86 -11.77 -0.96
CA VAL A 174 19.13 -10.89 -2.10
C VAL A 174 17.90 -10.00 -2.28
N ALA A 175 17.91 -8.82 -1.68
CA ALA A 175 16.80 -7.88 -1.73
C ALA A 175 16.99 -6.85 -2.84
N LEU A 176 15.97 -6.68 -3.69
CA LEU A 176 15.97 -5.72 -4.80
C LEU A 176 14.90 -4.66 -4.54
N SER A 177 15.31 -3.40 -4.57
CA SER A 177 14.46 -2.25 -4.27
C SER A 177 14.51 -1.20 -5.36
N ALA A 178 13.43 -0.46 -5.55
CA ALA A 178 13.49 0.86 -6.15
C ALA A 178 14.40 1.78 -5.31
N THR A 179 14.67 2.97 -5.80
CA THR A 179 15.43 3.97 -5.02
C THR A 179 14.63 4.39 -3.79
N VAL A 180 15.17 4.17 -2.60
CA VAL A 180 14.58 4.52 -1.31
C VAL A 180 15.55 5.39 -0.51
N GLN A 181 15.00 6.30 0.31
CA GLN A 181 15.80 7.27 1.05
C GLN A 181 16.59 6.62 2.19
N ASN A 182 15.99 5.67 2.89
CA ASN A 182 16.55 5.10 4.13
C ASN A 182 17.07 3.66 3.97
N ILE A 183 17.71 3.36 2.84
CA ILE A 183 18.25 2.01 2.55
C ILE A 183 19.25 1.54 3.61
N ALA A 184 20.06 2.44 4.15
CA ALA A 184 21.03 2.14 5.20
C ALA A 184 20.35 1.73 6.52
N GLU A 185 19.21 2.38 6.87
CA GLU A 185 18.41 2.04 8.04
C GLU A 185 17.80 0.65 7.90
N ILE A 186 17.29 0.31 6.71
CA ILE A 186 16.73 -1.01 6.42
C ILE A 186 17.82 -2.08 6.48
N ALA A 187 19.00 -1.81 5.92
CA ALA A 187 20.13 -2.73 5.98
C ALA A 187 20.62 -2.96 7.41
N ASP A 188 20.70 -1.91 8.24
CA ASP A 188 21.05 -2.04 9.66
C ASP A 188 20.02 -2.89 10.43
N TRP A 189 18.74 -2.64 10.21
CA TRP A 189 17.67 -3.45 10.79
C TRP A 189 17.77 -4.94 10.37
N ILE A 190 17.92 -5.22 9.07
CA ILE A 190 18.09 -6.60 8.57
C ILE A 190 19.34 -7.22 9.19
N GLY A 191 20.44 -6.43 9.29
CA GLY A 191 21.68 -6.84 9.92
C GLY A 191 21.51 -7.30 11.38
N GLN A 192 20.67 -6.62 12.15
CA GLN A 192 20.35 -6.96 13.53
C GLN A 192 19.36 -8.13 13.63
N THR A 193 18.47 -8.27 12.64
CA THR A 193 17.35 -9.21 12.69
C THR A 193 17.69 -10.55 12.05
N HIS A 194 18.27 -10.56 10.85
CA HIS A 194 18.59 -11.76 10.08
C HIS A 194 20.10 -12.08 10.10
N GLY A 195 20.92 -11.11 9.87
CA GLY A 195 22.39 -11.23 9.77
C GLY A 195 22.96 -10.17 8.84
N PRO A 196 24.32 -10.05 8.78
CA PRO A 196 24.97 -8.99 8.02
C PRO A 196 24.50 -8.93 6.56
N ILE A 197 24.08 -7.75 6.14
CA ILE A 197 23.63 -7.47 4.77
C ILE A 197 24.35 -6.21 4.24
N HIS A 198 24.78 -6.25 2.99
CA HIS A 198 25.46 -5.13 2.34
C HIS A 198 24.48 -4.32 1.50
N ALA A 199 24.43 -3.00 1.75
CA ALA A 199 23.63 -2.07 0.97
C ALA A 199 24.41 -1.58 -0.25
N VAL A 200 23.94 -1.90 -1.45
CA VAL A 200 24.46 -1.38 -2.72
C VAL A 200 23.47 -0.33 -3.22
N HIS A 201 23.90 0.93 -3.25
CA HIS A 201 23.06 2.06 -3.65
C HIS A 201 23.51 2.65 -4.99
N HIS A 202 22.62 2.66 -5.97
CA HIS A 202 22.86 3.23 -7.28
C HIS A 202 21.74 4.22 -7.64
N PRO A 203 21.97 5.53 -7.45
CA PRO A 203 20.93 6.55 -7.68
C PRO A 203 20.77 6.96 -9.15
N VAL A 204 21.71 6.57 -10.02
CA VAL A 204 21.76 7.04 -11.40
C VAL A 204 20.85 6.21 -12.29
N ARG A 205 19.98 6.87 -13.04
CA ARG A 205 19.14 6.20 -14.04
C ARG A 205 19.93 5.90 -15.31
N PRO A 206 19.78 4.70 -15.90
CA PRO A 206 20.46 4.34 -17.16
C PRO A 206 20.00 5.21 -18.34
N VAL A 207 18.74 5.66 -18.33
CA VAL A 207 18.18 6.63 -19.29
C VAL A 207 17.74 7.86 -18.50
N PRO A 208 18.32 9.03 -18.72
CA PRO A 208 17.92 10.28 -18.06
C PRO A 208 16.41 10.54 -18.22
N LEU A 209 15.78 11.10 -17.19
CA LEU A 209 14.35 11.43 -17.20
C LEU A 209 14.16 12.93 -17.16
N GLN A 210 13.54 13.47 -18.21
CA GLN A 210 13.10 14.86 -18.20
C GLN A 210 11.66 14.95 -17.70
N THR A 211 11.44 15.66 -16.61
CA THR A 211 10.10 15.96 -16.09
C THR A 211 9.61 17.26 -16.68
N LEU A 212 8.37 17.24 -17.20
CA LEU A 212 7.71 18.33 -17.88
C LEU A 212 6.32 18.52 -17.28
N LEU A 213 5.78 19.72 -17.37
CA LEU A 213 4.42 20.05 -16.94
C LEU A 213 3.56 20.35 -18.15
N CYS A 214 2.29 19.95 -18.10
CA CYS A 214 1.34 20.19 -19.16
C CYS A 214 0.12 20.95 -18.63
N ASP A 215 -0.23 22.07 -19.24
CA ASP A 215 -1.41 22.84 -18.88
C ASP A 215 -2.72 22.22 -19.42
N GLN A 216 -3.86 22.82 -19.05
CA GLN A 216 -5.19 22.33 -19.45
C GLN A 216 -5.44 22.42 -20.96
N GLU A 217 -4.69 23.26 -21.68
CA GLU A 217 -4.72 23.42 -23.12
C GLU A 217 -3.86 22.39 -23.85
N GLY A 218 -3.06 21.57 -23.14
CA GLY A 218 -2.18 20.56 -23.71
C GLY A 218 -0.77 21.07 -24.03
N ARG A 219 -0.42 22.30 -23.61
CA ARG A 219 0.91 22.86 -23.87
C ARG A 219 1.92 22.32 -22.84
N ILE A 220 3.01 21.80 -23.34
CA ILE A 220 4.07 21.20 -22.54
C ILE A 220 5.19 22.23 -22.31
N ALA A 221 5.61 22.38 -21.07
CA ALA A 221 6.70 23.26 -20.65
C ALA A 221 7.64 22.57 -19.65
N THR A 222 8.85 23.10 -19.47
CA THR A 222 9.74 22.68 -18.39
C THR A 222 9.15 23.07 -17.03
N VAL A 223 9.60 22.41 -15.97
CA VAL A 223 9.12 22.67 -14.59
C VAL A 223 9.32 24.14 -14.18
N GLU A 224 10.46 24.75 -14.56
CA GLU A 224 10.76 26.16 -14.30
C GLU A 224 9.98 27.12 -15.22
N GLY A 225 9.68 26.69 -16.47
CA GLY A 225 8.99 27.49 -17.49
C GLY A 225 7.48 27.53 -17.32
N ALA A 226 6.92 26.54 -16.66
CA ALA A 226 5.49 26.45 -16.42
C ALA A 226 5.02 27.56 -15.46
N GLY A 227 3.94 28.26 -15.81
CA GLY A 227 3.36 29.34 -15.03
C GLY A 227 3.90 30.74 -15.29
N ARG A 228 5.07 30.91 -15.95
CA ARG A 228 5.59 32.26 -16.29
C ARG A 228 4.77 33.00 -17.34
N ARG A 229 3.98 32.29 -18.17
CA ARG A 229 3.10 32.89 -19.19
C ARG A 229 1.63 33.05 -18.75
N ALA A 230 1.24 32.56 -17.58
CA ALA A 230 -0.10 32.76 -17.03
C ALA A 230 -0.36 34.20 -16.55
N ALA A 231 0.67 35.05 -16.49
CA ALA A 231 0.56 36.45 -16.07
C ALA A 231 0.16 37.43 -17.20
N GLU A 232 0.10 36.98 -18.47
CA GLU A 232 -0.46 37.83 -19.53
C GLU A 232 -1.96 37.55 -19.71
N PRO A 233 -2.84 38.53 -19.36
CA PRO A 233 -4.27 38.37 -19.64
C PRO A 233 -4.45 38.28 -21.15
N PRO A 234 -5.39 37.44 -21.63
CA PRO A 234 -5.67 37.34 -23.07
C PRO A 234 -6.08 38.71 -23.63
N ARG A 235 -5.27 39.25 -24.51
CA ARG A 235 -5.58 40.49 -25.23
C ARG A 235 -6.87 40.28 -26.05
N GLY A 236 -7.96 40.94 -25.62
CA GLY A 236 -9.18 41.09 -26.41
C GLY A 236 -10.40 40.32 -25.93
N ARG A 237 -10.95 40.66 -24.76
CA ARG A 237 -12.39 40.50 -24.48
C ARG A 237 -12.97 41.84 -24.01
N PRO A 238 -14.12 42.27 -24.56
CA PRO A 238 -14.75 43.53 -24.14
C PRO A 238 -15.23 43.45 -22.67
N HIS A 239 -14.95 44.48 -21.89
CA HIS A 239 -15.54 44.72 -20.58
C HIS A 239 -17.06 44.70 -20.67
N GLY A 240 -17.73 43.77 -20.01
CA GLY A 240 -19.18 43.81 -19.91
C GLY A 240 -19.92 42.60 -19.35
N TRP A 241 -19.31 41.68 -18.67
CA TRP A 241 -20.07 40.64 -17.94
C TRP A 241 -19.82 40.75 -16.45
N ARG A 242 -20.88 41.28 -15.79
CA ARG A 242 -20.88 41.57 -14.35
C ARG A 242 -20.76 40.32 -13.51
N ASP A 243 -19.90 40.40 -12.54
CA ASP A 243 -19.53 39.58 -11.41
C ASP A 243 -20.71 39.23 -10.44
N ARG A 244 -21.87 38.83 -10.98
CA ARG A 244 -23.06 38.49 -10.16
C ARG A 244 -23.29 36.99 -9.91
N ASP A 245 -22.63 36.11 -10.65
CA ASP A 245 -22.78 34.65 -10.44
C ASP A 245 -21.70 34.01 -9.55
N ARG A 246 -20.70 34.78 -9.10
CA ARG A 246 -19.63 34.27 -8.22
C ARG A 246 -20.02 33.96 -6.78
N ARG A 247 -21.21 34.34 -6.32
CA ARG A 247 -21.60 34.19 -4.91
C ARG A 247 -22.69 33.16 -4.61
N ARG A 248 -23.22 32.45 -5.59
CA ARG A 248 -24.32 31.51 -5.38
C ARG A 248 -23.98 30.01 -5.42
N HIS A 249 -22.75 29.65 -5.83
CA HIS A 249 -22.27 28.29 -5.69
C HIS A 249 -20.91 28.38 -5.03
N GLY A 250 -20.79 27.88 -3.81
CA GLY A 250 -19.53 27.53 -3.16
C GLY A 250 -18.81 26.54 -4.10
N GLY A 251 -18.31 27.07 -5.20
CA GLY A 251 -17.86 26.31 -6.35
C GLY A 251 -16.45 25.85 -6.15
N ASP A 252 -16.31 24.60 -5.88
CA ASP A 252 -15.26 23.79 -6.39
C ASP A 252 -14.98 24.23 -7.85
N PHE A 253 -13.89 24.98 -8.06
CA PHE A 253 -13.36 25.27 -9.39
C PHE A 253 -13.16 23.92 -10.03
N ARG A 254 -14.04 23.52 -10.99
CA ARG A 254 -14.00 22.20 -11.61
C ARG A 254 -12.60 22.00 -12.18
N ARG A 255 -11.78 21.28 -11.42
CA ARG A 255 -10.47 20.83 -11.82
C ARG A 255 -10.66 20.02 -13.08
N ARG A 256 -10.13 20.50 -14.18
CA ARG A 256 -10.20 19.79 -15.46
C ARG A 256 -8.82 19.26 -15.77
N PRO A 257 -8.61 17.95 -15.67
CA PRO A 257 -7.35 17.34 -16.10
C PRO A 257 -7.15 17.60 -17.61
N VAL A 258 -5.89 17.56 -18.02
CA VAL A 258 -5.52 17.67 -19.44
C VAL A 258 -6.26 16.60 -20.25
N HIS A 259 -6.91 17.03 -21.33
CA HIS A 259 -7.69 16.11 -22.15
C HIS A 259 -6.78 15.29 -23.07
N PRO A 260 -6.86 13.94 -23.09
CA PRO A 260 -5.98 13.09 -23.89
C PRO A 260 -5.94 13.45 -25.38
N SER A 261 -7.08 13.83 -25.97
CA SER A 261 -7.15 14.19 -27.40
C SER A 261 -6.32 15.42 -27.79
N ARG A 262 -5.95 16.26 -26.83
CA ARG A 262 -5.08 17.42 -27.08
C ARG A 262 -3.61 17.06 -26.89
N LEU A 263 -3.32 16.19 -25.94
CA LEU A 263 -1.95 15.85 -25.60
C LEU A 263 -1.37 14.76 -26.50
N ILE A 264 -2.15 13.73 -26.89
CA ILE A 264 -1.66 12.62 -27.70
C ILE A 264 -1.10 13.07 -29.07
N PRO A 265 -1.76 13.96 -29.86
CA PRO A 265 -1.18 14.47 -31.09
C PRO A 265 0.18 15.15 -30.88
N GLU A 266 0.32 15.95 -29.84
CA GLU A 266 1.59 16.60 -29.46
C GLU A 266 2.68 15.58 -29.14
N LEU A 267 2.35 14.50 -28.42
CA LEU A 267 3.30 13.42 -28.11
C LEU A 267 3.73 12.68 -29.38
N VAL A 268 2.80 12.45 -30.30
CA VAL A 268 3.09 11.77 -31.58
C VAL A 268 3.97 12.66 -32.47
N GLU A 269 3.64 13.94 -32.60
CA GLU A 269 4.40 14.93 -33.42
C GLU A 269 5.83 15.06 -32.90
N ARG A 270 6.02 15.08 -31.56
CA ARG A 270 7.35 15.09 -30.93
C ARG A 270 8.06 13.75 -30.99
N GLY A 271 7.43 12.71 -31.50
CA GLY A 271 8.00 11.35 -31.53
C GLY A 271 8.19 10.75 -30.14
N TRP A 272 7.34 11.11 -29.15
CA TRP A 272 7.42 10.62 -27.76
C TRP A 272 6.58 9.38 -27.48
N VAL A 273 6.10 8.71 -28.50
CA VAL A 273 5.43 7.41 -28.43
C VAL A 273 6.46 6.26 -28.57
N PRO A 274 6.25 5.08 -27.94
CA PRO A 274 5.08 4.67 -27.17
C PRO A 274 4.98 5.34 -25.81
N THR A 275 3.74 5.58 -25.35
CA THR A 275 3.41 6.33 -24.14
C THR A 275 2.54 5.51 -23.20
N LEU A 276 2.85 5.53 -21.90
CA LEU A 276 1.95 5.13 -20.82
C LEU A 276 1.25 6.37 -20.25
N TYR A 277 -0.06 6.39 -20.30
CA TYR A 277 -0.88 7.50 -19.81
C TYR A 277 -1.61 7.09 -18.52
N PHE A 278 -1.11 7.50 -17.37
CA PHE A 278 -1.69 7.16 -16.08
C PHE A 278 -2.90 7.99 -15.72
N ILE A 279 -4.03 7.31 -15.47
CA ILE A 279 -5.33 7.86 -15.06
C ILE A 279 -5.78 7.14 -13.79
N PHE A 280 -6.07 7.87 -12.72
CA PHE A 280 -6.33 7.29 -11.40
C PHE A 280 -7.73 6.70 -11.21
N SER A 281 -8.40 6.30 -12.29
CA SER A 281 -9.66 5.56 -12.21
C SER A 281 -9.86 4.71 -13.47
N ARG A 282 -10.46 3.53 -13.31
CA ARG A 282 -10.77 2.58 -14.38
C ARG A 282 -11.71 3.22 -15.41
N ALA A 283 -12.86 3.72 -14.93
CA ALA A 283 -13.80 4.45 -15.79
C ALA A 283 -13.19 5.71 -16.45
N GLY A 284 -12.13 6.28 -15.85
CA GLY A 284 -11.36 7.35 -16.48
C GLY A 284 -10.54 6.85 -17.66
N CYS A 285 -9.92 5.67 -17.57
CA CYS A 285 -9.17 5.04 -18.64
C CYS A 285 -10.10 4.68 -19.83
N GLU A 286 -11.25 4.06 -19.53
CA GLU A 286 -12.26 3.69 -20.52
C GLU A 286 -12.81 4.91 -21.26
N ARG A 287 -13.26 5.94 -20.54
CA ARG A 287 -13.72 7.19 -21.10
C ARG A 287 -12.65 7.92 -21.94
N ALA A 288 -11.39 7.85 -21.52
CA ALA A 288 -10.29 8.43 -22.29
C ALA A 288 -10.12 7.70 -23.63
N LEU A 289 -10.26 6.37 -23.64
CA LEU A 289 -10.23 5.58 -24.87
C LEU A 289 -11.44 5.87 -25.75
N GLU A 290 -12.66 5.84 -25.23
CA GLU A 290 -13.90 6.17 -25.97
C GLU A 290 -13.78 7.53 -26.65
N PHE A 291 -13.43 8.54 -25.88
CA PHE A 291 -13.28 9.89 -26.38
C PHE A 291 -12.19 10.01 -27.46
N TYR A 292 -11.07 9.27 -27.28
CA TYR A 292 -10.03 9.23 -28.31
C TYR A 292 -10.52 8.55 -29.60
N LEU A 293 -11.30 7.47 -29.46
CA LEU A 293 -11.89 6.77 -30.60
C LEU A 293 -12.89 7.63 -31.40
N GLU A 294 -13.59 8.53 -30.72
CA GLU A 294 -14.52 9.47 -31.41
C GLU A 294 -13.78 10.55 -32.20
N ARG A 295 -12.66 11.05 -31.74
CA ARG A 295 -12.06 12.30 -32.22
C ARG A 295 -10.61 12.21 -32.68
N GLY A 296 -9.89 11.19 -32.25
CA GLY A 296 -8.47 11.03 -32.58
C GLY A 296 -8.26 10.28 -33.90
N PRO A 297 -7.13 10.48 -34.59
CA PRO A 297 -6.74 9.68 -35.74
C PRO A 297 -6.29 8.27 -35.35
N SER A 298 -6.23 7.34 -36.33
CA SER A 298 -5.49 6.10 -36.14
C SER A 298 -3.99 6.40 -35.95
N LEU A 299 -3.35 5.72 -34.99
CA LEU A 299 -1.90 5.81 -34.75
C LEU A 299 -1.13 4.74 -35.52
N LEU A 300 -1.84 3.91 -36.31
CA LEU A 300 -1.30 2.84 -37.13
C LEU A 300 -1.52 3.11 -38.60
N ASP A 301 -0.53 2.77 -39.38
CA ASP A 301 -0.66 2.62 -40.82
C ASP A 301 -1.42 1.32 -41.17
N PRO A 302 -1.94 1.14 -42.40
CA PRO A 302 -2.75 -0.04 -42.78
C PRO A 302 -2.02 -1.38 -42.60
N ARG A 303 -0.70 -1.42 -42.82
CA ARG A 303 0.10 -2.65 -42.65
C ARG A 303 0.16 -3.07 -41.18
N ARG A 304 0.44 -2.13 -40.27
CA ARG A 304 0.48 -2.39 -38.83
C ARG A 304 -0.89 -2.70 -38.24
N ALA A 305 -1.96 -2.09 -38.81
CA ALA A 305 -3.32 -2.43 -38.42
C ALA A 305 -3.66 -3.89 -38.76
N ALA A 306 -3.23 -4.39 -39.96
CA ALA A 306 -3.38 -5.80 -40.30
C ALA A 306 -2.59 -6.74 -39.36
N GLU A 307 -1.38 -6.36 -38.99
CA GLU A 307 -0.58 -7.14 -38.01
C GLU A 307 -1.30 -7.22 -36.64
N VAL A 308 -1.94 -6.14 -36.20
CA VAL A 308 -2.75 -6.16 -34.95
C VAL A 308 -3.92 -7.11 -35.07
N GLU A 309 -4.61 -7.16 -36.21
CA GLU A 309 -5.73 -8.11 -36.46
C GLU A 309 -5.26 -9.57 -36.36
N GLU A 310 -4.09 -9.88 -36.92
CA GLU A 310 -3.53 -11.24 -36.83
C GLU A 310 -3.26 -11.63 -35.38
N VAL A 311 -2.70 -10.71 -34.58
CA VAL A 311 -2.42 -10.97 -33.15
C VAL A 311 -3.72 -11.10 -32.35
N ILE A 312 -4.74 -10.26 -32.63
CA ILE A 312 -6.06 -10.38 -32.01
C ILE A 312 -6.70 -11.74 -32.37
N ALA A 313 -6.69 -12.12 -33.66
CA ALA A 313 -7.25 -13.38 -34.11
C ALA A 313 -6.54 -14.60 -33.47
N HIS A 314 -5.24 -14.51 -33.22
CA HIS A 314 -4.49 -15.54 -32.51
C HIS A 314 -4.91 -15.59 -31.03
N ALA A 315 -4.97 -14.46 -30.35
CA ALA A 315 -5.41 -14.38 -28.96
C ALA A 315 -6.84 -14.93 -28.75
N LEU A 316 -7.77 -14.66 -29.66
CA LEU A 316 -9.14 -15.18 -29.60
C LEU A 316 -9.21 -16.71 -29.81
N ARG A 317 -8.24 -17.29 -30.54
CA ARG A 317 -8.13 -18.76 -30.65
C ARG A 317 -7.55 -19.38 -29.39
N ASP A 318 -6.57 -18.73 -28.76
CA ASP A 318 -5.92 -19.23 -27.56
C ASP A 318 -6.82 -19.09 -26.32
N TYR A 319 -7.70 -18.06 -26.31
CA TYR A 319 -8.61 -17.73 -25.22
C TYR A 319 -10.06 -17.66 -25.71
N PRO A 320 -10.71 -18.80 -25.99
CA PRO A 320 -12.06 -18.83 -26.57
C PRO A 320 -13.15 -18.27 -25.63
N SER A 321 -12.86 -18.10 -24.34
CA SER A 321 -13.76 -17.50 -23.37
C SER A 321 -13.87 -15.97 -23.48
N ILE A 322 -12.99 -15.32 -24.26
CA ILE A 322 -13.14 -13.89 -24.50
C ILE A 322 -14.37 -13.64 -25.39
N THR A 323 -15.35 -12.92 -24.86
CA THR A 323 -16.55 -12.49 -25.60
C THR A 323 -16.25 -11.14 -26.27
N PRO A 324 -15.96 -11.08 -27.60
CA PRO A 324 -15.58 -9.85 -28.27
C PRO A 324 -16.68 -8.78 -28.26
N GLU A 325 -17.93 -9.20 -28.13
CA GLU A 325 -19.14 -8.37 -28.19
C GLU A 325 -19.47 -7.68 -26.86
N SER A 326 -18.85 -8.10 -25.73
CA SER A 326 -19.06 -7.39 -24.48
C SER A 326 -18.59 -5.94 -24.60
N GLU A 327 -19.28 -5.03 -23.95
CA GLU A 327 -19.09 -3.58 -24.13
C GLU A 327 -17.63 -3.15 -23.94
N LEU A 328 -17.01 -3.61 -22.85
CA LEU A 328 -15.62 -3.29 -22.55
C LEU A 328 -14.66 -3.95 -23.55
N ASN A 329 -14.86 -5.22 -23.90
CA ASN A 329 -13.97 -5.94 -24.81
C ASN A 329 -14.03 -5.36 -26.21
N ALA A 330 -15.24 -5.04 -26.70
CA ALA A 330 -15.45 -4.36 -27.98
C ALA A 330 -14.74 -2.99 -28.03
N LEU A 331 -14.82 -2.22 -26.94
CA LEU A 331 -14.11 -0.96 -26.79
C LEU A 331 -12.60 -1.15 -26.87
N VAL A 332 -12.06 -2.11 -26.13
CA VAL A 332 -10.62 -2.43 -26.12
C VAL A 332 -10.16 -2.85 -27.53
N PHE A 333 -10.85 -3.77 -28.20
CA PHE A 333 -10.48 -4.20 -29.55
C PHE A 333 -10.51 -3.06 -30.56
N ARG A 334 -11.53 -2.18 -30.50
CA ARG A 334 -11.55 -0.98 -31.36
C ARG A 334 -10.35 -0.07 -31.11
N GLY A 335 -9.93 0.06 -29.82
CA GLY A 335 -8.75 0.82 -29.45
C GLY A 335 -7.46 0.22 -29.99
N LEU A 336 -7.24 -1.08 -29.78
CA LEU A 336 -6.05 -1.80 -30.22
C LEU A 336 -5.85 -1.69 -31.74
N ARG A 337 -6.94 -1.81 -32.55
CA ARG A 337 -6.95 -1.63 -33.98
C ARG A 337 -6.50 -0.25 -34.46
N ARG A 338 -6.58 0.74 -33.55
CA ARG A 338 -6.13 2.13 -33.81
C ARG A 338 -4.81 2.47 -33.12
N GLY A 339 -4.15 1.49 -32.50
CA GLY A 339 -2.89 1.66 -31.80
C GLY A 339 -3.01 2.30 -30.40
N VAL A 340 -4.20 2.23 -29.79
CA VAL A 340 -4.47 2.75 -28.46
C VAL A 340 -5.06 1.64 -27.60
N GLY A 341 -4.51 1.43 -26.42
CA GLY A 341 -4.95 0.40 -25.47
C GLY A 341 -5.41 0.98 -24.13
N VAL A 342 -6.03 0.11 -23.36
CA VAL A 342 -6.37 0.33 -21.95
C VAL A 342 -5.76 -0.78 -21.12
N HIS A 343 -5.37 -0.46 -19.88
CA HIS A 343 -4.85 -1.46 -18.93
C HIS A 343 -5.24 -1.13 -17.50
N HIS A 344 -6.16 -1.88 -16.95
CA HIS A 344 -6.59 -1.75 -15.55
C HIS A 344 -7.15 -3.07 -14.98
N ALA A 345 -7.33 -3.15 -13.68
CA ALA A 345 -7.74 -4.36 -12.97
C ALA A 345 -9.15 -4.89 -13.32
N GLY A 346 -10.02 -4.05 -13.94
CA GLY A 346 -11.36 -4.46 -14.37
C GLY A 346 -11.40 -5.23 -15.70
N MET A 347 -10.26 -5.34 -16.41
CA MET A 347 -10.14 -6.08 -17.67
C MET A 347 -9.84 -7.55 -17.44
N LEU A 348 -10.22 -8.38 -18.42
CA LEU A 348 -9.79 -9.78 -18.47
C LEU A 348 -8.26 -9.89 -18.45
N PRO A 349 -7.67 -10.85 -17.72
CA PRO A 349 -6.23 -11.10 -17.77
C PRO A 349 -5.70 -11.29 -19.19
N ALA A 350 -6.39 -12.03 -20.04
CA ALA A 350 -6.02 -12.26 -21.43
C ALA A 350 -5.97 -10.95 -22.25
N LEU A 351 -6.93 -10.04 -22.07
CA LEU A 351 -6.91 -8.74 -22.76
C LEU A 351 -5.82 -7.80 -22.24
N LYS A 352 -5.49 -7.86 -20.95
CA LYS A 352 -4.32 -7.15 -20.42
C LYS A 352 -3.05 -7.66 -21.08
N ARG A 353 -2.88 -8.99 -21.11
CA ARG A 353 -1.73 -9.62 -21.77
C ARG A 353 -1.64 -9.28 -23.25
N LEU A 354 -2.75 -9.30 -23.96
CA LEU A 354 -2.80 -8.87 -25.37
C LEU A 354 -2.35 -7.42 -25.55
N THR A 355 -2.82 -6.52 -24.69
CA THR A 355 -2.41 -5.09 -24.71
C THR A 355 -0.92 -4.95 -24.46
N GLU A 356 -0.37 -5.70 -23.49
CA GLU A 356 1.07 -5.74 -23.17
C GLU A 356 1.90 -6.21 -24.36
N VAL A 357 1.54 -7.35 -24.98
CA VAL A 357 2.24 -7.89 -26.15
C VAL A 357 2.24 -6.93 -27.33
N LEU A 358 1.11 -6.31 -27.62
CA LEU A 358 0.99 -5.33 -28.70
C LEU A 358 1.81 -4.05 -28.42
N PHE A 359 1.87 -3.63 -27.15
CA PHE A 359 2.69 -2.50 -26.74
C PHE A 359 4.18 -2.81 -26.84
N GLU A 360 4.62 -3.97 -26.37
CA GLU A 360 6.01 -4.44 -26.48
C GLU A 360 6.47 -4.52 -27.94
N ARG A 361 5.60 -4.98 -28.85
CA ARG A 361 5.84 -5.01 -30.31
C ARG A 361 5.79 -3.62 -30.95
N GLY A 362 5.43 -2.57 -30.19
CA GLY A 362 5.28 -1.21 -30.69
C GLY A 362 4.09 -1.02 -31.64
N LEU A 363 3.13 -1.95 -31.64
CA LEU A 363 1.87 -1.87 -32.37
C LEU A 363 0.83 -0.99 -31.65
N VAL A 364 0.82 -1.01 -30.32
CA VAL A 364 0.09 -0.05 -29.51
C VAL A 364 1.02 1.10 -29.13
N LYS A 365 0.60 2.33 -29.45
CA LYS A 365 1.39 3.57 -29.27
C LYS A 365 1.07 4.30 -27.98
N VAL A 366 -0.16 4.18 -27.47
CA VAL A 366 -0.62 4.80 -26.24
C VAL A 366 -1.44 3.79 -25.44
N VAL A 367 -1.15 3.67 -24.14
CA VAL A 367 -1.94 2.86 -23.22
C VAL A 367 -2.44 3.74 -22.08
N PHE A 368 -3.76 3.85 -21.94
CA PHE A 368 -4.39 4.44 -20.76
C PHE A 368 -4.38 3.42 -19.63
N ALA A 369 -3.71 3.72 -18.53
CA ALA A 369 -3.50 2.75 -17.47
C ALA A 369 -3.78 3.34 -16.08
N THR A 370 -4.25 2.49 -15.15
CA THR A 370 -4.27 2.83 -13.75
C THR A 370 -2.88 2.65 -13.12
N GLU A 371 -2.68 3.22 -11.94
CA GLU A 371 -1.43 3.16 -11.19
C GLU A 371 -0.91 1.72 -10.99
N THR A 372 -1.80 0.73 -10.91
CA THR A 372 -1.42 -0.69 -10.76
C THR A 372 -0.48 -1.18 -11.85
N MET A 373 -0.47 -0.57 -13.02
CA MET A 373 0.48 -0.87 -14.11
C MET A 373 1.89 -0.35 -13.85
N SER A 374 2.07 0.63 -12.97
CA SER A 374 3.40 1.09 -12.56
C SER A 374 4.14 0.04 -11.74
N LEU A 375 3.45 -0.97 -11.24
CA LEU A 375 3.89 -1.96 -10.29
C LEU A 375 4.26 -3.27 -11.00
N GLY A 376 5.55 -3.51 -11.20
CA GLY A 376 6.11 -4.83 -11.58
C GLY A 376 5.98 -5.27 -13.03
N ILE A 377 5.08 -4.73 -13.84
CA ILE A 377 4.91 -5.14 -15.25
C ILE A 377 6.01 -4.50 -16.11
N HIS A 378 6.69 -5.32 -16.92
CA HIS A 378 7.74 -4.84 -17.81
C HIS A 378 7.15 -4.25 -19.09
N MET A 379 6.69 -2.99 -19.03
CA MET A 379 6.25 -2.23 -20.20
C MET A 379 6.99 -0.89 -20.28
N PRO A 380 8.24 -0.90 -20.76
CA PRO A 380 9.01 0.34 -20.88
C PRO A 380 8.48 1.19 -22.05
N ALA A 381 8.18 2.44 -21.75
CA ALA A 381 7.69 3.43 -22.71
C ALA A 381 8.76 4.47 -23.01
N LYS A 382 8.65 5.19 -24.14
CA LYS A 382 9.48 6.36 -24.40
C LYS A 382 9.09 7.52 -23.50
N SER A 383 7.77 7.70 -23.30
CA SER A 383 7.25 8.71 -22.41
C SER A 383 6.16 8.16 -21.46
N VAL A 384 5.98 8.88 -20.37
CA VAL A 384 4.92 8.67 -19.39
C VAL A 384 4.14 9.97 -19.25
N VAL A 385 2.82 9.88 -19.19
CA VAL A 385 1.94 10.97 -18.79
C VAL A 385 1.26 10.62 -17.48
N ILE A 386 1.32 11.51 -16.51
CA ILE A 386 0.57 11.44 -15.26
C ILE A 386 -0.55 12.48 -15.36
N GLN A 387 -1.81 12.05 -15.37
CA GLN A 387 -2.96 12.90 -15.65
C GLN A 387 -3.08 14.14 -14.76
N GLY A 388 -2.64 14.03 -13.48
CA GLY A 388 -2.71 15.11 -12.52
C GLY A 388 -1.95 14.77 -11.24
N LEU A 389 -1.83 15.75 -10.33
CA LEU A 389 -1.09 15.61 -9.07
C LEU A 389 -1.88 14.97 -7.94
N ARG A 390 -3.17 14.71 -8.13
CA ARG A 390 -4.05 14.22 -7.07
C ARG A 390 -4.76 12.95 -7.47
N LYS A 391 -4.89 12.05 -6.50
CA LYS A 391 -5.66 10.81 -6.65
C LYS A 391 -6.66 10.63 -5.50
N ARG A 392 -7.69 9.84 -5.74
CA ARG A 392 -8.66 9.44 -4.72
C ARG A 392 -8.06 8.34 -3.85
N SER A 393 -8.23 8.49 -2.55
CA SER A 393 -7.97 7.46 -1.51
C SER A 393 -9.25 7.23 -0.71
N ASP A 394 -9.24 6.30 0.21
CA ASP A 394 -10.38 6.02 1.10
C ASP A 394 -10.75 7.23 1.97
N ALA A 395 -9.75 8.03 2.35
CA ALA A 395 -9.93 9.29 3.11
C ALA A 395 -10.32 10.52 2.24
N GLY A 396 -10.52 10.33 0.90
CA GLY A 396 -10.82 11.41 -0.03
C GLY A 396 -9.69 11.67 -1.05
N PHE A 397 -9.59 12.90 -1.60
CA PHE A 397 -8.53 13.24 -2.54
C PHE A 397 -7.25 13.66 -1.81
N ARG A 398 -6.11 13.05 -2.20
CA ARG A 398 -4.79 13.41 -1.73
C ARG A 398 -3.81 13.71 -2.87
N THR A 399 -2.79 14.48 -2.58
CA THR A 399 -1.66 14.71 -3.50
C THR A 399 -0.82 13.42 -3.61
N LEU A 400 -0.23 13.19 -4.77
CA LEU A 400 0.72 12.12 -5.01
C LEU A 400 1.96 12.30 -4.13
N THR A 401 2.57 11.18 -3.76
CA THR A 401 3.89 11.18 -3.12
C THR A 401 5.00 11.23 -4.18
N MET A 402 6.21 11.60 -3.76
CA MET A 402 7.36 11.58 -4.68
C MET A 402 7.70 10.15 -5.10
N ASN A 403 7.49 9.18 -4.22
CA ASN A 403 7.66 7.75 -4.55
C ASN A 403 6.72 7.31 -5.68
N GLU A 404 5.43 7.69 -5.63
CA GLU A 404 4.46 7.37 -6.68
C GLU A 404 4.82 8.00 -8.03
N ILE A 405 5.23 9.27 -8.03
CA ILE A 405 5.72 9.95 -9.25
C ILE A 405 6.96 9.24 -9.80
N THR A 406 7.89 8.87 -8.94
CA THR A 406 9.13 8.18 -9.33
C THR A 406 8.86 6.80 -9.91
N GLN A 407 7.91 6.04 -9.35
CA GLN A 407 7.51 4.73 -9.88
C GLN A 407 6.86 4.83 -11.24
N MET A 408 5.89 5.74 -11.42
CA MET A 408 5.23 5.96 -12.72
C MET A 408 6.23 6.52 -13.74
N GLY A 409 6.94 7.57 -13.39
CA GLY A 409 7.97 8.19 -14.25
C GLY A 409 9.13 7.24 -14.56
N GLY A 410 9.36 6.27 -13.66
CA GLY A 410 10.35 5.20 -13.82
C GLY A 410 10.15 4.33 -15.06
N ARG A 411 8.94 4.29 -15.61
CA ARG A 411 8.60 3.56 -16.84
C ARG A 411 9.02 4.28 -18.12
N ALA A 412 9.38 5.57 -18.05
CA ALA A 412 9.84 6.34 -19.20
C ALA A 412 11.33 6.11 -19.48
N GLY A 413 11.68 5.99 -20.76
CA GLY A 413 13.04 5.80 -21.24
C GLY A 413 13.45 4.32 -21.29
N ARG A 414 13.56 3.77 -22.50
CA ARG A 414 13.94 2.38 -22.77
C ARG A 414 15.45 2.27 -22.88
N ARG A 415 16.07 1.50 -21.99
CA ARG A 415 17.53 1.28 -21.98
C ARG A 415 18.00 0.70 -23.33
N GLY A 416 19.05 1.30 -23.88
CA GLY A 416 19.63 0.89 -25.16
C GLY A 416 18.84 1.33 -26.41
N ILE A 417 17.69 2.02 -26.25
CA ILE A 417 16.83 2.50 -27.35
C ILE A 417 16.67 4.02 -27.29
N ASP A 418 16.29 4.56 -26.14
CA ASP A 418 16.02 5.98 -25.96
C ASP A 418 17.19 6.68 -25.30
N LEU A 419 17.56 7.87 -25.79
CA LEU A 419 18.61 8.71 -25.16
C LEU A 419 18.07 9.41 -23.90
N GLU A 420 16.77 9.67 -23.83
CA GLU A 420 16.13 10.36 -22.73
C GLU A 420 14.65 9.93 -22.64
N GLY A 421 14.15 9.70 -21.43
CA GLY A 421 12.73 9.48 -21.14
C GLY A 421 12.01 10.79 -20.82
N LYS A 422 10.71 10.87 -21.14
CA LYS A 422 9.89 12.03 -20.85
C LYS A 422 8.79 11.67 -19.84
N CYS A 423 8.69 12.44 -18.75
CA CYS A 423 7.59 12.34 -17.79
C CYS A 423 6.78 13.64 -17.83
N VAL A 424 5.57 13.59 -18.35
CA VAL A 424 4.68 14.76 -18.50
C VAL A 424 3.64 14.69 -17.39
N ILE A 425 3.58 15.70 -16.52
CA ILE A 425 2.61 15.81 -15.44
C ILE A 425 1.56 16.85 -15.81
N GLY A 426 0.30 16.42 -15.86
CA GLY A 426 -0.84 17.28 -16.12
C GLY A 426 -1.16 18.20 -14.92
N LEU A 427 -1.52 19.44 -15.19
CA LEU A 427 -1.92 20.42 -14.20
C LEU A 427 -3.43 20.61 -14.22
N ASP A 428 -4.10 20.36 -13.10
CA ASP A 428 -5.56 20.50 -12.95
C ASP A 428 -5.99 21.96 -12.77
N THR A 429 -5.07 22.83 -12.31
CA THR A 429 -5.32 24.25 -12.06
C THR A 429 -4.12 25.08 -12.52
N PRO A 430 -4.29 26.38 -12.78
CA PRO A 430 -3.18 27.29 -13.10
C PRO A 430 -2.11 27.34 -11.98
N GLU A 431 -2.53 27.24 -10.72
CA GLU A 431 -1.65 27.22 -9.54
C GLU A 431 -0.93 25.88 -9.35
N GLY A 432 -1.37 24.84 -10.04
CA GLY A 432 -0.81 23.49 -9.97
C GLY A 432 0.69 23.42 -10.30
N ALA A 433 1.22 24.40 -11.05
CA ALA A 433 2.65 24.48 -11.37
C ALA A 433 3.52 24.74 -10.12
N GLU A 434 3.05 25.50 -9.13
CA GLU A 434 3.75 25.71 -7.87
C GLU A 434 3.68 24.47 -6.98
N GLU A 435 2.51 23.83 -6.92
CA GLU A 435 2.32 22.56 -6.20
C GLU A 435 3.25 21.47 -6.80
N ALA A 436 3.34 21.38 -8.12
CA ALA A 436 4.25 20.47 -8.82
C ALA A 436 5.72 20.74 -8.48
N ARG A 437 6.16 22.01 -8.54
CA ARG A 437 7.54 22.37 -8.18
C ARG A 437 7.87 22.02 -6.74
N ALA A 438 6.99 22.38 -5.81
CA ALA A 438 7.17 22.08 -4.39
C ALA A 438 7.22 20.56 -4.13
N LEU A 439 6.46 19.78 -4.86
CA LEU A 439 6.45 18.32 -4.75
C LEU A 439 7.72 17.71 -5.35
N LEU A 440 8.09 18.11 -6.57
CA LEU A 440 9.28 17.60 -7.27
C LEU A 440 10.62 18.01 -6.61
N ALA A 441 10.61 19.03 -5.77
CA ALA A 441 11.77 19.43 -4.98
C ALA A 441 11.98 18.59 -3.71
N ARG A 442 10.99 17.75 -3.34
CA ARG A 442 11.10 16.88 -2.15
C ARG A 442 11.92 15.64 -2.47
N PRO A 443 12.71 15.14 -1.52
CA PRO A 443 13.29 13.81 -1.66
C PRO A 443 12.17 12.75 -1.66
N PRO A 444 12.45 11.53 -2.19
CA PRO A 444 11.57 10.39 -1.99
C PRO A 444 11.26 10.17 -0.50
N GLU A 445 10.08 9.69 -0.18
CA GLU A 445 9.71 9.39 1.20
C GLU A 445 10.49 8.16 1.71
N PRO A 446 10.93 8.15 2.98
CA PRO A 446 11.53 6.97 3.57
C PRO A 446 10.49 5.87 3.71
N ILE A 447 10.93 4.63 3.69
CA ILE A 447 10.08 3.49 4.05
C ILE A 447 9.85 3.52 5.57
N GLU A 448 8.59 3.65 5.95
CA GLU A 448 8.14 3.48 7.33
C GLU A 448 7.53 2.10 7.50
N SER A 449 7.74 1.49 8.65
CA SER A 449 7.13 0.22 8.98
C SER A 449 5.60 0.31 8.96
N ARG A 450 4.99 -0.72 8.38
CA ARG A 450 3.55 -0.96 8.39
C ARG A 450 3.20 -2.19 9.21
N PHE A 451 4.10 -2.60 10.09
CA PHE A 451 3.93 -3.77 10.93
C PHE A 451 2.67 -3.65 11.79
N ARG A 452 1.80 -4.63 11.66
CA ARG A 452 0.58 -4.76 12.46
C ARG A 452 0.37 -6.23 12.79
N ILE A 453 -0.04 -6.52 14.00
CA ILE A 453 -0.34 -7.88 14.40
C ILE A 453 -1.81 -8.17 14.14
N GLY A 454 -2.07 -9.00 13.11
CA GLY A 454 -3.37 -9.55 12.79
C GLY A 454 -3.66 -10.84 13.55
N TYR A 455 -4.85 -11.38 13.38
CA TYR A 455 -5.26 -12.64 14.03
C TYR A 455 -4.46 -13.84 13.50
N SER A 456 -4.23 -13.92 12.18
CA SER A 456 -3.42 -14.96 11.57
C SER A 456 -1.97 -14.89 12.05
N SER A 457 -1.35 -13.70 12.06
CA SER A 457 0.02 -13.53 12.58
C SER A 457 0.14 -13.94 14.05
N ALA A 458 -0.82 -13.52 14.90
CA ALA A 458 -0.83 -13.92 16.31
C ALA A 458 -1.00 -15.44 16.48
N ALA A 459 -1.89 -16.07 15.71
CA ALA A 459 -2.08 -17.50 15.72
C ALA A 459 -0.82 -18.26 15.25
N LEU A 460 -0.19 -17.83 14.16
CA LEU A 460 1.06 -18.44 13.67
C LEU A 460 2.18 -18.35 14.71
N LEU A 461 2.33 -17.20 15.37
CA LEU A 461 3.32 -17.03 16.45
C LEU A 461 3.06 -17.99 17.60
N LEU A 462 1.80 -18.15 18.04
CA LEU A 462 1.41 -19.10 19.09
C LEU A 462 1.56 -20.57 18.67
N MET A 463 1.41 -20.89 17.38
CA MET A 463 1.64 -22.24 16.83
C MET A 463 3.11 -22.61 16.84
N THR A 464 3.95 -21.67 16.41
CA THR A 464 5.37 -21.90 16.19
C THR A 464 6.19 -21.81 17.49
N TYR A 465 5.88 -20.82 18.32
CA TYR A 465 6.63 -20.53 19.54
C TYR A 465 5.74 -20.77 20.77
N LYS A 466 6.11 -21.74 21.58
CA LYS A 466 5.37 -22.08 22.83
C LYS A 466 5.72 -21.15 23.99
N ASP A 467 6.81 -20.41 23.90
CA ASP A 467 7.36 -19.58 24.94
C ASP A 467 7.07 -18.09 24.69
N PRO A 468 6.33 -17.40 25.60
CA PRO A 468 6.02 -15.98 25.45
C PRO A 468 7.24 -15.05 25.27
N PRO A 469 8.36 -15.22 25.99
CA PRO A 469 9.61 -14.50 25.73
C PRO A 469 10.10 -14.63 24.29
N MET A 470 10.00 -15.82 23.68
CA MET A 470 10.41 -16.03 22.28
C MET A 470 9.47 -15.28 21.32
N ILE A 471 8.15 -15.36 21.52
CA ILE A 471 7.17 -14.61 20.73
C ILE A 471 7.45 -13.11 20.82
N ARG A 472 7.71 -12.62 22.05
CA ARG A 472 8.05 -11.22 22.28
C ARG A 472 9.31 -10.81 21.52
N SER A 473 10.36 -11.63 21.55
CA SER A 473 11.61 -11.39 20.83
C SER A 473 11.38 -11.28 19.31
N VAL A 474 10.53 -12.14 18.74
CA VAL A 474 10.16 -12.08 17.31
C VAL A 474 9.45 -10.77 16.98
N ILE A 475 8.44 -10.37 17.77
CA ILE A 475 7.70 -9.13 17.59
C ILE A 475 8.61 -7.90 17.73
N GLU A 476 9.48 -7.89 18.74
CA GLU A 476 10.44 -6.82 18.99
C GLU A 476 11.56 -6.74 17.95
N SER A 477 11.71 -7.76 17.09
CA SER A 477 12.61 -7.75 15.93
C SER A 477 12.01 -7.07 14.69
N SER A 478 10.75 -6.61 14.74
CA SER A 478 10.11 -5.90 13.61
C SER A 478 10.82 -4.59 13.28
N PHE A 479 10.74 -4.16 12.02
CA PHE A 479 11.26 -2.86 11.59
C PHE A 479 10.55 -1.71 12.32
N GLY A 480 9.26 -1.88 12.60
CA GLY A 480 8.51 -0.92 13.41
C GLY A 480 9.09 -0.74 14.80
N GLN A 481 9.44 -1.83 15.49
CA GLN A 481 10.08 -1.73 16.81
C GLN A 481 11.50 -1.18 16.73
N TYR A 482 12.24 -1.49 15.66
CA TYR A 482 13.54 -0.89 15.38
C TYR A 482 13.42 0.64 15.22
N GLN A 483 12.46 1.12 14.43
CA GLN A 483 12.17 2.56 14.26
C GLN A 483 11.70 3.20 15.57
N ASN A 484 10.87 2.51 16.37
CA ASN A 484 10.47 2.97 17.70
C ASN A 484 11.67 3.14 18.63
N ARG A 485 12.60 2.17 18.69
CA ARG A 485 13.84 2.28 19.49
C ARG A 485 14.68 3.49 19.08
N ARG A 486 14.75 3.80 17.81
CA ARG A 486 15.42 5.00 17.31
C ARG A 486 14.71 6.28 17.77
N ARG A 487 13.39 6.36 17.62
CA ARG A 487 12.57 7.49 18.11
C ARG A 487 12.68 7.68 19.61
N ILE A 488 12.70 6.58 20.38
CA ILE A 488 12.89 6.61 21.83
C ILE A 488 14.24 7.26 22.17
N ARG A 489 15.34 6.84 21.52
CA ARG A 489 16.67 7.44 21.74
C ARG A 489 16.68 8.94 21.40
N GLU A 490 16.02 9.35 20.33
CA GLU A 490 15.87 10.77 19.98
C GLU A 490 15.08 11.57 21.02
N LEU A 491 14.00 11.01 21.55
CA LEU A 491 13.22 11.61 22.65
C LEU A 491 14.02 11.71 23.93
N GLU A 492 14.81 10.70 24.26
CA GLU A 492 15.73 10.69 25.40
C GLU A 492 16.80 11.77 25.30
N ALA A 493 17.44 11.90 24.14
CA ALA A 493 18.42 12.94 23.87
C ALA A 493 17.79 14.34 24.02
N ARG A 494 16.62 14.56 23.43
CA ARG A 494 15.88 15.84 23.56
C ARG A 494 15.48 16.12 25.01
N ARG A 495 15.04 15.11 25.76
CA ARG A 495 14.71 15.24 27.17
C ARG A 495 15.95 15.60 28.00
N GLY A 496 17.11 15.02 27.70
CA GLY A 496 18.39 15.40 28.30
C GLY A 496 18.76 16.88 28.04
N GLU A 497 18.59 17.36 26.81
CA GLU A 497 18.81 18.79 26.51
C GLU A 497 17.84 19.70 27.26
N LEU A 498 16.57 19.32 27.35
CA LEU A 498 15.57 20.09 28.08
C LEU A 498 15.85 20.11 29.58
N ALA A 499 16.33 18.99 30.16
CA ALA A 499 16.75 18.91 31.55
C ALA A 499 17.92 19.84 31.88
N LEU A 500 18.93 19.91 31.00
CA LEU A 500 20.03 20.86 31.13
C LEU A 500 19.53 22.31 31.09
N ARG A 501 18.63 22.65 30.19
CA ARG A 501 18.02 23.97 30.11
C ARG A 501 17.17 24.32 31.32
N GLN A 502 16.48 23.31 31.89
CA GLN A 502 15.71 23.45 33.11
C GLN A 502 16.64 23.72 34.34
N ALA A 503 17.71 22.95 34.49
CA ALA A 503 18.69 23.16 35.56
C ALA A 503 19.31 24.56 35.51
N GLN A 504 19.64 25.04 34.30
CA GLN A 504 20.11 26.43 34.12
C GLN A 504 19.03 27.48 34.49
N ALA A 505 17.75 27.13 34.27
CA ALA A 505 16.65 28.00 34.66
C ALA A 505 16.39 27.99 36.17
N GLU A 506 16.58 26.89 36.85
CA GLU A 506 16.34 26.69 38.31
C GLU A 506 17.49 27.21 39.18
N GLY A 507 18.73 27.17 38.71
CA GLY A 507 19.91 27.67 39.41
C GLY A 507 19.92 29.19 39.76
N PHE A 508 18.86 29.90 39.40
CA PHE A 508 18.72 31.34 39.71
C PHE A 508 17.92 31.54 41.01
N GLN A 509 18.57 31.99 42.04
CA GLN A 509 17.91 32.49 43.22
C GLN A 509 17.54 33.95 43.05
N SER A 510 16.29 34.31 43.36
CA SER A 510 15.89 35.70 43.35
C SER A 510 16.60 36.44 44.51
N PRO A 511 17.23 37.59 44.24
CA PRO A 511 17.93 38.31 45.30
C PRO A 511 16.99 38.92 46.36
N CYS A 512 15.69 38.91 46.14
CA CYS A 512 14.76 39.68 47.02
C CYS A 512 13.55 38.87 47.51
N CYS A 513 13.27 37.70 47.06
CA CYS A 513 12.14 36.89 47.54
C CYS A 513 12.35 35.40 47.29
N GLU A 514 11.88 34.57 48.23
CA GLU A 514 11.88 33.14 48.09
C GLU A 514 10.73 32.65 47.21
N LEU A 515 10.87 31.48 46.58
CA LEU A 515 9.86 30.89 45.73
C LEU A 515 8.48 30.70 46.39
N PRO A 516 8.37 30.25 47.68
CA PRO A 516 7.08 30.16 48.37
C PRO A 516 6.36 31.53 48.48
N THR A 517 7.09 32.59 48.74
CA THR A 517 6.53 33.96 48.85
C THR A 517 5.98 34.44 47.49
N LEU A 518 6.72 34.17 46.41
CA LEU A 518 6.24 34.51 45.06
C LEU A 518 5.02 33.65 44.66
N MET A 519 5.01 32.37 44.98
CA MET A 519 3.89 31.49 44.70
C MET A 519 2.63 31.93 45.44
N ARG A 520 2.75 32.33 46.73
CA ARG A 520 1.66 32.89 47.52
C ARG A 520 1.14 34.19 46.91
N TYR A 521 2.03 35.11 46.49
CA TYR A 521 1.67 36.32 45.80
C TYR A 521 0.88 36.05 44.50
N ARG A 522 1.34 35.10 43.67
CA ARG A 522 0.65 34.73 42.43
C ARG A 522 -0.72 34.12 42.68
N SER A 523 -0.84 33.27 43.68
CA SER A 523 -2.11 32.65 44.05
C SER A 523 -3.12 33.74 44.48
N GLN A 524 -2.73 34.64 45.33
CA GLN A 524 -3.58 35.76 45.78
C GLN A 524 -3.92 36.72 44.63
N ARG A 525 -2.98 36.99 43.74
CA ARG A 525 -3.22 37.77 42.56
C ARG A 525 -4.22 37.12 41.59
N ALA A 526 -4.14 35.83 41.42
CA ALA A 526 -5.09 35.06 40.57
C ALA A 526 -6.50 35.10 41.20
N ILE A 527 -6.61 35.02 42.55
CA ILE A 527 -7.88 35.17 43.26
C ILE A 527 -8.42 36.58 43.06
N LEU A 528 -7.59 37.60 43.24
CA LEU A 528 -7.97 38.99 42.99
C LEU A 528 -8.49 39.20 41.56
N GLU A 529 -7.81 38.66 40.55
CA GLU A 529 -8.22 38.77 39.17
C GLU A 529 -9.60 38.10 38.93
N ARG A 530 -9.84 36.94 39.54
CA ARG A 530 -11.16 36.26 39.49
C ARG A 530 -12.25 37.09 40.21
N GLU A 531 -11.99 37.64 41.38
CA GLU A 531 -12.95 38.47 42.10
C GLU A 531 -13.22 39.78 41.34
N ARG A 532 -12.18 40.40 40.73
CA ARG A 532 -12.36 41.59 39.87
C ARG A 532 -13.22 41.32 38.65
N GLN A 533 -13.07 40.13 38.03
CA GLN A 533 -13.92 39.72 36.90
C GLN A 533 -15.40 39.57 37.27
N ARG A 534 -15.69 39.44 38.57
CA ARG A 534 -17.06 39.39 39.09
C ARG A 534 -17.67 40.79 39.22
N LEU A 535 -16.90 41.87 39.28
CA LEU A 535 -17.42 43.23 39.41
C LEU A 535 -18.00 43.73 38.09
N PRO A 536 -19.15 44.50 38.16
CA PRO A 536 -19.72 45.13 36.99
C PRO A 536 -18.76 46.18 36.41
N GLY A 537 -18.55 46.18 35.09
CA GLY A 537 -17.71 47.17 34.40
C GLY A 537 -16.29 46.72 34.08
N PHE A 538 -15.89 45.47 34.39
CA PHE A 538 -14.58 44.95 33.99
C PHE A 538 -14.48 44.76 32.46
N SER A 539 -13.44 45.35 31.86
CA SER A 539 -13.33 45.52 30.39
C SER A 539 -13.09 44.24 29.58
N GLY A 540 -13.06 43.05 30.18
CA GLY A 540 -12.77 41.78 29.52
C GLY A 540 -13.99 40.88 29.28
N ALA A 541 -15.19 41.22 29.76
CA ALA A 541 -16.37 40.34 29.64
C ALA A 541 -17.17 40.60 28.37
N SER A 542 -17.61 39.53 27.69
CA SER A 542 -18.51 39.61 26.51
C SER A 542 -19.88 40.27 26.89
N ARG A 543 -20.52 40.92 25.92
CA ARG A 543 -21.82 41.61 26.14
C ARG A 543 -22.90 40.67 26.72
N ARG A 544 -22.83 39.39 26.46
CA ARG A 544 -23.73 38.33 26.95
C ARG A 544 -23.44 37.98 28.42
N GLN A 545 -22.15 37.91 28.79
CA GLN A 545 -21.72 37.69 30.17
C GLN A 545 -22.08 38.88 31.09
N ARG A 546 -21.94 40.13 30.58
CA ARG A 546 -22.32 41.34 31.31
C ARG A 546 -23.83 41.41 31.63
N LYS A 547 -24.69 40.95 30.69
CA LYS A 547 -26.14 40.92 30.86
C LYS A 547 -26.61 39.82 31.82
N ALA A 548 -25.94 38.67 31.82
CA ALA A 548 -26.21 37.58 32.75
C ALA A 548 -25.74 37.89 34.17
N GLN A 549 -24.60 38.60 34.31
CA GLN A 549 -24.07 39.04 35.61
C GLN A 549 -24.93 40.11 36.23
N ALA A 550 -25.45 41.08 35.47
CA ALA A 550 -26.28 42.17 35.98
C ALA A 550 -27.64 41.70 36.52
N ALA A 551 -28.13 40.53 36.06
CA ALA A 551 -29.42 39.98 36.50
C ALA A 551 -29.34 39.12 37.78
N ALA A 552 -28.13 38.75 38.22
CA ALA A 552 -27.92 37.75 39.28
C ALA A 552 -27.45 38.33 40.62
N TRP A 553 -27.30 39.65 40.74
CA TRP A 553 -26.69 40.24 41.93
C TRP A 553 -27.69 41.03 42.81
N SER A 554 -27.76 40.68 44.08
CA SER A 554 -28.32 41.52 45.10
C SER A 554 -27.28 42.62 45.52
N LEU A 555 -27.72 43.79 45.95
CA LEU A 555 -26.82 44.88 46.38
C LEU A 555 -25.85 44.44 47.52
N GLU A 556 -26.23 43.51 48.38
CA GLU A 556 -25.43 42.92 49.45
C GLU A 556 -24.25 42.09 48.91
N SER A 557 -24.46 41.29 47.91
CA SER A 557 -23.40 40.44 47.34
C SER A 557 -22.32 41.23 46.57
N LEU A 558 -22.65 42.43 46.08
CA LEU A 558 -21.71 43.34 45.42
C LEU A 558 -20.80 44.04 46.44
N ALA A 559 -21.33 44.36 47.63
CA ALA A 559 -20.53 44.93 48.72
C ALA A 559 -19.49 43.91 49.22
N ASP A 560 -19.88 42.66 49.42
CA ASP A 560 -18.99 41.61 49.87
C ASP A 560 -17.85 41.31 48.87
N VAL A 561 -18.14 41.36 47.55
CA VAL A 561 -17.10 41.18 46.53
C VAL A 561 -16.14 42.37 46.49
N ARG A 562 -16.64 43.60 46.63
CA ARG A 562 -15.79 44.81 46.70
C ARG A 562 -14.89 44.76 47.95
N GLU A 563 -15.41 44.38 49.10
CA GLU A 563 -14.66 44.24 50.33
C GLU A 563 -13.55 43.20 50.19
N ARG A 564 -13.85 42.01 49.60
CA ARG A 564 -12.83 40.97 49.31
C ARG A 564 -11.76 41.48 48.33
N VAL A 565 -12.15 42.20 47.28
CA VAL A 565 -11.19 42.80 46.33
C VAL A 565 -10.29 43.77 47.05
N THR A 566 -10.83 44.70 47.86
CA THR A 566 -10.06 45.67 48.64
C THR A 566 -9.12 44.99 49.63
N ALA A 567 -9.62 43.99 50.36
CA ALA A 567 -8.79 43.19 51.27
C ALA A 567 -7.63 42.45 50.59
N LEU A 568 -7.89 41.84 49.40
CA LEU A 568 -6.86 41.17 48.62
C LEU A 568 -5.86 42.19 48.05
N GLU A 569 -6.28 43.36 47.62
CA GLU A 569 -5.39 44.43 47.16
C GLU A 569 -4.48 44.92 48.26
N ALA A 570 -5.02 45.14 49.45
CA ALA A 570 -4.26 45.55 50.65
C ALA A 570 -3.26 44.45 51.05
N ALA A 571 -3.68 43.20 51.07
CA ALA A 571 -2.81 42.07 51.38
C ALA A 571 -1.68 41.92 50.33
N LEU A 572 -1.97 42.07 49.04
CA LEU A 572 -0.97 42.04 47.97
C LEU A 572 0.02 43.21 48.07
N ALA A 573 -0.44 44.41 48.42
CA ALA A 573 0.39 45.59 48.56
C ALA A 573 1.43 45.46 49.68
N GLN A 574 1.13 44.69 50.74
CA GLN A 574 2.04 44.41 51.85
C GLN A 574 3.09 43.32 51.48
N MET A 575 2.89 42.59 50.42
CA MET A 575 3.86 41.53 50.06
C MET A 575 5.12 42.09 49.37
N PRO A 576 6.32 41.64 49.77
CA PRO A 576 7.59 42.11 49.14
C PRO A 576 7.59 41.99 47.60
N CYS A 577 6.88 40.97 47.07
CA CYS A 577 6.78 40.76 45.61
C CYS A 577 5.96 41.81 44.87
N HIS A 578 5.16 42.65 45.57
CA HIS A 578 4.24 43.60 44.91
C HIS A 578 5.02 44.69 44.16
N ARG A 579 6.07 45.24 44.81
CA ARG A 579 6.94 46.29 44.23
C ARG A 579 8.34 45.78 43.82
N CYS A 580 8.56 44.48 43.79
CA CYS A 580 9.85 43.91 43.49
C CYS A 580 10.22 44.05 42.01
N PRO A 581 11.34 44.73 41.67
CA PRO A 581 11.77 44.90 40.26
C PRO A 581 12.15 43.56 39.59
N HIS A 582 12.57 42.59 40.37
CA HIS A 582 13.00 41.24 39.87
C HIS A 582 11.84 40.29 39.68
N ARG A 583 10.60 40.63 40.10
CA ARG A 583 9.44 39.76 39.99
C ARG A 583 9.14 39.35 38.56
N GLY A 584 9.07 40.30 37.63
CA GLY A 584 8.76 40.02 36.22
C GLY A 584 9.73 39.03 35.55
N PRO A 585 11.04 39.32 35.60
CA PRO A 585 12.05 38.38 35.12
C PRO A 585 11.98 37.00 35.79
N TYR A 586 11.71 36.91 37.08
CA TYR A 586 11.60 35.67 37.83
C TYR A 586 10.33 34.88 37.46
N GLU A 587 9.17 35.57 37.34
CA GLU A 587 7.94 34.94 36.85
C GLU A 587 8.06 34.39 35.42
N ALA A 588 8.72 35.14 34.53
CA ALA A 588 8.98 34.71 33.16
C ALA A 588 9.86 33.44 33.15
N ARG A 589 10.84 33.38 34.04
CA ARG A 589 11.74 32.21 34.17
C ARG A 589 11.03 31.01 34.73
N LEU A 590 10.19 31.15 35.78
CA LEU A 590 9.34 30.09 36.30
C LEU A 590 8.35 29.57 35.25
N LYS A 591 7.78 30.45 34.45
CA LYS A 591 6.91 30.07 33.32
C LYS A 591 7.68 29.28 32.28
N ARG A 592 8.93 29.65 32.01
CA ARG A 592 9.80 28.92 31.08
C ARG A 592 10.18 27.55 31.65
N SER A 593 10.60 27.45 32.93
CA SER A 593 10.90 26.21 33.61
C SER A 593 9.69 25.25 33.57
N ARG A 594 8.50 25.73 33.90
CA ARG A 594 7.26 24.94 33.85
C ARG A 594 6.98 24.39 32.44
N LYS A 595 7.15 25.20 31.37
CA LYS A 595 7.00 24.73 30.00
C LYS A 595 8.04 23.66 29.62
N LEU A 596 9.26 23.76 30.15
CA LEU A 596 10.28 22.75 29.93
C LEU A 596 9.89 21.42 30.61
N VAL A 597 9.39 21.49 31.85
CA VAL A 597 8.90 20.30 32.59
C VAL A 597 7.71 19.67 31.82
N GLU A 598 6.75 20.46 31.37
CA GLU A 598 5.60 19.98 30.57
C GLU A 598 6.08 19.31 29.26
N ALA A 599 7.09 19.88 28.59
CA ALA A 599 7.66 19.30 27.37
C ALA A 599 8.41 17.98 27.67
N MET A 600 9.19 17.92 28.75
CA MET A 600 9.88 16.69 29.19
C MET A 600 8.90 15.58 29.53
N GLU A 601 7.82 15.90 30.21
CA GLU A 601 6.74 14.97 30.55
C GLU A 601 6.01 14.48 29.28
N GLY A 602 5.78 15.38 28.30
CA GLY A 602 5.26 15.02 27.00
C GLY A 602 6.17 14.03 26.27
N HIS A 603 7.48 14.24 26.26
CA HIS A 603 8.43 13.29 25.66
C HIS A 603 8.49 11.95 26.44
N ARG A 604 8.36 11.95 27.75
CA ARG A 604 8.30 10.72 28.56
C ARG A 604 7.07 9.89 28.19
N ARG A 605 5.89 10.51 28.10
CA ARG A 605 4.65 9.82 27.68
C ARG A 605 4.77 9.25 26.28
N ALA A 606 5.30 10.05 25.35
CA ALA A 606 5.52 9.57 23.97
C ALA A 606 6.50 8.39 23.93
N GLN A 607 7.52 8.39 24.80
CA GLN A 607 8.44 7.26 24.93
C GLN A 607 7.70 6.02 25.45
N GLU A 608 6.92 6.15 26.54
CA GLU A 608 6.15 5.05 27.13
C GLU A 608 5.12 4.45 26.14
N GLU A 609 4.50 5.28 25.30
CA GLU A 609 3.60 4.83 24.23
C GLU A 609 4.32 4.02 23.16
N LEU A 610 5.58 4.32 22.87
CA LEU A 610 6.38 3.59 21.88
C LEU A 610 6.99 2.30 22.46
N GLU A 611 7.33 2.30 23.76
CA GLU A 611 7.87 1.14 24.45
C GLU A 611 6.80 0.03 24.56
N GLY A 612 7.10 -1.15 24.02
CA GLY A 612 6.21 -2.31 24.12
C GLY A 612 4.92 -2.22 23.29
N SER A 613 4.74 -1.20 22.46
CA SER A 613 3.49 -0.97 21.70
C SER A 613 3.05 -2.18 20.88
N TYR A 614 3.96 -2.87 20.20
CA TYR A 614 3.66 -4.07 19.40
C TYR A 614 3.38 -5.30 20.28
N TRP A 615 4.10 -5.46 21.40
CA TRP A 615 3.81 -6.54 22.33
C TRP A 615 2.41 -6.39 22.96
N GLU A 616 2.03 -5.17 23.32
CA GLU A 616 0.67 -4.89 23.80
C GLU A 616 -0.41 -5.14 22.75
N GLN A 617 -0.14 -4.78 21.47
CA GLN A 617 -1.05 -5.12 20.37
C GLN A 617 -1.25 -6.65 20.28
N PHE A 618 -0.16 -7.41 20.34
CA PHE A 618 -0.23 -8.88 20.34
C PHE A 618 -1.10 -9.38 21.50
N LEU A 619 -0.85 -8.92 22.72
CA LEU A 619 -1.64 -9.34 23.89
C LEU A 619 -3.12 -9.00 23.76
N ARG A 620 -3.47 -7.86 23.18
CA ARG A 620 -4.86 -7.47 22.90
C ARG A 620 -5.50 -8.39 21.85
N VAL A 621 -4.81 -8.71 20.77
CA VAL A 621 -5.27 -9.66 19.74
C VAL A 621 -5.47 -11.05 20.35
N VAL A 622 -4.52 -11.53 21.16
CA VAL A 622 -4.64 -12.81 21.88
C VAL A 622 -5.82 -12.79 22.86
N ALA A 623 -6.08 -11.67 23.52
CA ALA A 623 -7.24 -11.53 24.41
C ALA A 623 -8.58 -11.63 23.66
N VAL A 624 -8.66 -11.10 22.43
CA VAL A 624 -9.84 -11.28 21.55
C VAL A 624 -9.99 -12.76 21.18
N LEU A 625 -8.90 -13.42 20.77
CA LEU A 625 -8.92 -14.87 20.46
C LEU A 625 -9.33 -15.70 21.68
N GLY A 626 -8.83 -15.35 22.86
CA GLY A 626 -9.18 -15.99 24.14
C GLY A 626 -10.66 -15.79 24.51
N HIS A 627 -11.22 -14.60 24.25
CA HIS A 627 -12.66 -14.33 24.46
C HIS A 627 -13.55 -15.28 23.68
N PHE A 628 -13.15 -15.59 22.42
CA PHE A 628 -13.89 -16.52 21.57
C PHE A 628 -13.50 -18.00 21.78
N GLY A 629 -12.62 -18.30 22.73
CA GLY A 629 -12.20 -19.67 23.02
C GLY A 629 -11.18 -20.27 22.05
N TYR A 630 -10.59 -19.47 21.18
CA TYR A 630 -9.56 -19.92 20.23
C TYR A 630 -8.15 -20.03 20.88
N VAL A 631 -7.98 -19.39 22.03
CA VAL A 631 -6.80 -19.51 22.90
C VAL A 631 -7.26 -19.90 24.28
N LYS A 632 -6.66 -20.97 24.86
CA LYS A 632 -6.85 -21.42 26.24
C LYS A 632 -5.48 -21.68 26.86
N ASP A 633 -5.25 -21.22 28.08
CA ASP A 633 -4.00 -21.39 28.81
C ASP A 633 -2.75 -21.03 28.00
N GLY A 634 -2.85 -19.98 27.18
CA GLY A 634 -1.76 -19.49 26.33
C GLY A 634 -1.52 -20.31 25.05
N ALA A 635 -2.29 -21.37 24.78
CA ALA A 635 -2.17 -22.20 23.59
C ALA A 635 -3.42 -22.09 22.70
N LEU A 636 -3.22 -22.29 21.38
CA LEU A 636 -4.34 -22.34 20.42
C LEU A 636 -5.13 -23.64 20.58
N THR A 637 -6.46 -23.51 20.55
CA THR A 637 -7.37 -24.64 20.37
C THR A 637 -7.32 -25.14 18.91
N PRO A 638 -7.85 -26.34 18.59
CA PRO A 638 -7.98 -26.80 17.20
C PRO A 638 -8.67 -25.76 16.30
N GLU A 639 -9.74 -25.14 16.80
CA GLU A 639 -10.47 -24.09 16.10
C GLU A 639 -9.61 -22.83 15.89
N GLY A 640 -8.76 -22.51 16.87
CA GLY A 640 -7.83 -21.37 16.78
C GLY A 640 -6.72 -21.59 15.75
N ARG A 641 -6.31 -22.83 15.49
CA ARG A 641 -5.29 -23.15 14.48
C ARG A 641 -5.77 -22.86 13.06
N LEU A 642 -7.08 -23.02 12.79
CA LEU A 642 -7.66 -22.63 11.49
C LEU A 642 -7.33 -21.18 11.14
N ILE A 643 -7.37 -20.26 12.11
CA ILE A 643 -7.07 -18.83 11.90
C ILE A 643 -5.63 -18.64 11.40
N GLY A 644 -4.67 -19.38 11.96
CA GLY A 644 -3.26 -19.31 11.54
C GLY A 644 -3.02 -19.76 10.10
N GLY A 645 -3.86 -20.66 9.58
CA GLY A 645 -3.81 -21.14 8.18
C GLY A 645 -4.43 -20.20 7.16
N LEU A 646 -5.27 -19.25 7.60
CA LEU A 646 -5.97 -18.34 6.69
C LEU A 646 -5.10 -17.14 6.27
N ARG A 647 -5.15 -16.81 4.98
CA ARG A 647 -4.51 -15.63 4.36
C ARG A 647 -5.60 -14.70 3.85
N HIS A 648 -6.31 -14.06 4.78
CA HIS A 648 -7.48 -13.26 4.47
C HIS A 648 -7.66 -12.11 5.47
N ASP A 649 -8.22 -10.99 5.05
CA ASP A 649 -8.42 -9.82 5.93
C ASP A 649 -9.46 -10.06 7.04
N ASN A 650 -10.32 -11.09 6.88
CA ASN A 650 -11.40 -11.44 7.79
C ASN A 650 -11.18 -12.77 8.52
N GLU A 651 -9.93 -13.17 8.84
CA GLU A 651 -9.60 -14.51 9.35
C GLU A 651 -10.47 -14.93 10.55
N LEU A 652 -10.64 -14.00 11.51
CA LEU A 652 -11.44 -14.26 12.70
C LEU A 652 -12.92 -14.50 12.37
N LEU A 653 -13.50 -13.67 11.49
CA LEU A 653 -14.90 -13.79 11.11
C LEU A 653 -15.15 -15.05 10.27
N VAL A 654 -14.21 -15.43 9.39
CA VAL A 654 -14.24 -16.69 8.63
C VAL A 654 -14.24 -17.88 9.59
N ALA A 655 -13.32 -17.93 10.54
CA ALA A 655 -13.28 -19.00 11.55
C ALA A 655 -14.57 -19.04 12.38
N ARG A 656 -15.07 -17.90 12.83
CA ARG A 656 -16.34 -17.80 13.54
C ARG A 656 -17.50 -18.35 12.71
N ALA A 657 -17.58 -18.02 11.42
CA ALA A 657 -18.60 -18.51 10.50
C ALA A 657 -18.53 -20.04 10.32
N VAL A 658 -17.32 -20.60 10.14
CA VAL A 658 -17.11 -22.05 10.00
C VAL A 658 -17.58 -22.80 11.24
N PHE A 659 -17.18 -22.36 12.43
CA PHE A 659 -17.49 -23.08 13.67
C PHE A 659 -18.88 -22.76 14.25
N SER A 660 -19.58 -21.74 13.77
CA SER A 660 -20.96 -21.41 14.20
C SER A 660 -22.03 -22.32 13.62
N GLY A 661 -21.68 -23.21 12.65
CA GLY A 661 -22.65 -24.01 11.91
C GLY A 661 -23.37 -23.23 10.79
N ALA A 662 -22.89 -22.03 10.42
CA ALA A 662 -23.48 -21.23 9.35
C ALA A 662 -23.51 -21.95 8.00
N PHE A 663 -22.57 -22.85 7.75
CA PHE A 663 -22.43 -23.64 6.51
C PHE A 663 -23.04 -25.03 6.59
N ASP A 664 -23.55 -25.45 7.75
CA ASP A 664 -24.07 -26.81 7.94
C ASP A 664 -25.31 -27.04 7.06
N GLY A 665 -25.29 -28.16 6.30
CA GLY A 665 -26.39 -28.59 5.43
C GLY A 665 -26.59 -27.76 4.16
N LEU A 666 -25.66 -26.86 3.83
CA LEU A 666 -25.68 -26.11 2.57
C LEU A 666 -25.11 -26.97 1.42
N LYS A 667 -25.62 -26.73 0.21
CA LYS A 667 -25.00 -27.21 -1.03
C LYS A 667 -23.74 -26.41 -1.35
N GLY A 668 -22.83 -26.92 -2.19
CA GLY A 668 -21.63 -26.23 -2.58
C GLY A 668 -21.88 -24.79 -3.13
N SER A 669 -22.88 -24.64 -4.01
CA SER A 669 -23.25 -23.32 -4.56
C SER A 669 -23.80 -22.33 -3.51
N GLU A 670 -24.53 -22.84 -2.51
CA GLU A 670 -25.06 -22.05 -1.40
C GLU A 670 -23.93 -21.63 -0.43
N ALA A 671 -23.02 -22.55 -0.17
CA ALA A 671 -21.83 -22.29 0.64
C ALA A 671 -20.90 -21.27 -0.03
N ALA A 672 -20.67 -21.39 -1.35
CA ALA A 672 -19.94 -20.40 -2.12
C ALA A 672 -20.59 -19.01 -2.02
N ALA A 673 -21.93 -18.94 -2.16
CA ALA A 673 -22.67 -17.69 -2.01
C ALA A 673 -22.52 -17.07 -0.60
N LEU A 674 -22.60 -17.88 0.46
CA LEU A 674 -22.45 -17.41 1.83
C LEU A 674 -21.00 -16.97 2.12
N LEU A 675 -20.01 -17.72 1.61
CA LEU A 675 -18.59 -17.41 1.74
C LEU A 675 -18.23 -16.10 1.02
N SER A 676 -18.92 -15.78 -0.09
CA SER A 676 -18.69 -14.52 -0.83
C SER A 676 -19.01 -13.27 0.01
N CYS A 677 -19.82 -13.41 1.06
CA CYS A 677 -20.09 -12.29 1.97
C CYS A 677 -18.85 -11.85 2.77
N LEU A 678 -17.86 -12.72 2.90
CA LEU A 678 -16.68 -12.51 3.72
C LEU A 678 -15.47 -11.99 2.93
N THR A 679 -15.55 -11.92 1.59
CA THR A 679 -14.35 -11.75 0.75
C THR A 679 -14.14 -10.39 0.10
N GLU A 680 -15.14 -9.68 -0.37
CA GLU A 680 -14.90 -8.43 -1.13
C GLU A 680 -16.06 -7.44 -0.98
N GLU A 681 -15.74 -6.15 -1.06
CA GLU A 681 -16.71 -5.07 -1.14
C GLU A 681 -17.14 -4.86 -2.61
N PRO A 682 -18.37 -5.22 -2.98
CA PRO A 682 -18.86 -5.04 -4.33
C PRO A 682 -19.35 -3.60 -4.59
N ARG A 683 -19.46 -3.25 -5.87
CA ARG A 683 -20.04 -2.00 -6.31
C ARG A 683 -21.55 -1.94 -5.98
N GLU A 684 -22.10 -0.71 -5.92
CA GLU A 684 -23.52 -0.49 -5.57
C GLU A 684 -24.54 -1.24 -6.47
N THR A 685 -24.18 -1.49 -7.73
CA THR A 685 -25.04 -2.16 -8.72
C THR A 685 -25.42 -3.60 -8.33
N ALA A 686 -24.59 -4.32 -7.61
CA ALA A 686 -24.85 -5.70 -7.19
C ALA A 686 -25.89 -5.84 -6.07
N ARG A 687 -26.19 -4.78 -5.33
CA ARG A 687 -27.05 -4.83 -4.13
C ARG A 687 -28.50 -5.21 -4.41
N ASP A 688 -29.07 -4.79 -5.53
CA ASP A 688 -30.47 -5.08 -5.85
C ASP A 688 -30.67 -6.52 -6.30
N ALA A 689 -29.73 -7.10 -7.07
CA ALA A 689 -29.73 -8.52 -7.41
C ALA A 689 -29.63 -9.40 -6.16
N ALA A 690 -28.76 -9.04 -5.23
CA ALA A 690 -28.62 -9.73 -3.95
C ALA A 690 -29.90 -9.67 -3.10
N LYS A 691 -30.56 -8.52 -3.02
CA LYS A 691 -31.84 -8.40 -2.30
C LYS A 691 -32.95 -9.28 -2.90
N ALA A 692 -33.06 -9.33 -4.24
CA ALA A 692 -34.02 -10.20 -4.94
C ALA A 692 -33.73 -11.68 -4.67
N PHE A 693 -32.45 -12.08 -4.78
CA PHE A 693 -31.98 -13.42 -4.47
C PHE A 693 -32.32 -13.84 -3.04
N LEU A 694 -32.00 -13.02 -2.04
CA LEU A 694 -32.26 -13.30 -0.62
C LEU A 694 -33.76 -13.36 -0.28
N ARG A 695 -34.60 -12.64 -1.03
CA ARG A 695 -36.08 -12.77 -0.89
C ARG A 695 -36.53 -14.15 -1.34
N ALA A 696 -35.96 -14.69 -2.41
CA ALA A 696 -36.29 -16.02 -2.94
C ALA A 696 -35.69 -17.17 -2.10
N GLN A 697 -34.51 -16.93 -1.47
CA GLN A 697 -33.73 -17.91 -0.71
C GLN A 697 -33.83 -17.64 0.80
N GLY A 698 -34.97 -17.90 1.41
CA GLY A 698 -35.23 -17.57 2.82
C GLY A 698 -34.29 -18.25 3.83
N HIS A 699 -33.76 -19.44 3.51
CA HIS A 699 -32.77 -20.11 4.37
C HIS A 699 -31.40 -19.42 4.34
N LEU A 700 -30.92 -18.99 3.17
CA LEU A 700 -29.66 -18.23 3.05
C LEU A 700 -29.75 -16.85 3.71
N ARG A 701 -30.93 -16.21 3.64
CA ARG A 701 -31.16 -14.97 4.38
C ARG A 701 -30.97 -15.15 5.89
N ARG A 702 -31.49 -16.25 6.47
CA ARG A 702 -31.30 -16.55 7.90
C ARG A 702 -29.81 -16.80 8.22
N ARG A 703 -29.09 -17.51 7.36
CA ARG A 703 -27.66 -17.73 7.53
C ARG A 703 -26.86 -16.41 7.48
N LEU A 704 -27.18 -15.52 6.55
CA LEU A 704 -26.58 -14.18 6.49
C LEU A 704 -26.86 -13.36 7.75
N GLN A 705 -28.08 -13.35 8.26
CA GLN A 705 -28.42 -12.70 9.53
C GLN A 705 -27.60 -13.26 10.70
N SER A 706 -27.34 -14.57 10.71
CA SER A 706 -26.45 -15.16 11.71
C SER A 706 -25.01 -14.64 11.57
N LEU A 707 -24.49 -14.49 10.35
CA LEU A 707 -23.16 -13.88 10.12
C LEU A 707 -23.12 -12.41 10.54
N GLU A 708 -24.16 -11.64 10.29
CA GLU A 708 -24.28 -10.24 10.74
C GLU A 708 -24.22 -10.12 12.27
N LEU A 709 -24.87 -11.04 12.99
CA LEU A 709 -24.80 -11.10 14.44
C LEU A 709 -23.40 -11.44 14.94
N LEU A 710 -22.72 -12.42 14.31
CA LEU A 710 -21.34 -12.78 14.61
C LEU A 710 -20.38 -11.61 14.34
N ALA A 711 -20.54 -10.90 13.23
CA ALA A 711 -19.77 -9.71 12.89
C ALA A 711 -19.93 -8.62 13.95
N GLY A 712 -21.16 -8.30 14.35
CA GLY A 712 -21.42 -7.33 15.42
C GLY A 712 -20.89 -7.76 16.79
N GLU A 713 -20.76 -9.06 17.06
CA GLU A 713 -20.11 -9.57 18.26
C GLU A 713 -18.60 -9.35 18.19
N VAL A 714 -17.97 -9.67 17.05
CA VAL A 714 -16.52 -9.45 16.82
C VAL A 714 -16.18 -7.98 17.01
N GLU A 715 -16.95 -7.07 16.41
CA GLU A 715 -16.73 -5.62 16.52
C GLU A 715 -16.78 -5.14 17.98
N ARG A 716 -17.80 -5.53 18.74
CA ARG A 716 -17.92 -5.18 20.17
C ARG A 716 -16.75 -5.70 21.02
N VAL A 717 -16.25 -6.90 20.70
CA VAL A 717 -15.12 -7.50 21.41
C VAL A 717 -13.82 -6.81 21.05
N GLN A 718 -13.63 -6.49 19.76
CA GLN A 718 -12.48 -5.71 19.30
C GLN A 718 -12.44 -4.33 19.98
N ASP A 719 -13.55 -3.63 20.05
CA ASP A 719 -13.65 -2.34 20.75
C ASP A 719 -13.30 -2.46 22.23
N ARG A 720 -13.80 -3.51 22.90
CA ARG A 720 -13.48 -3.77 24.33
C ARG A 720 -11.96 -3.92 24.55
N TYR A 721 -11.28 -4.65 23.68
CA TYR A 721 -9.83 -4.89 23.79
C TYR A 721 -8.98 -3.88 23.02
N LYS A 722 -9.60 -2.84 22.40
CA LYS A 722 -8.94 -1.80 21.60
C LYS A 722 -8.08 -2.38 20.47
N VAL A 723 -8.64 -3.32 19.72
CA VAL A 723 -8.02 -3.93 18.54
C VAL A 723 -8.61 -3.28 17.30
N PRO A 724 -7.88 -2.39 16.59
CA PRO A 724 -8.38 -1.65 15.44
C PRO A 724 -8.21 -2.44 14.13
N LEU A 725 -8.68 -3.68 14.08
CA LEU A 725 -8.67 -4.51 12.87
C LEU A 725 -10.04 -4.39 12.20
N SER A 726 -10.05 -3.92 10.96
CA SER A 726 -11.26 -3.84 10.15
C SER A 726 -11.61 -5.21 9.56
N PHE A 727 -12.89 -5.47 9.43
CA PHE A 727 -13.43 -6.58 8.65
C PHE A 727 -14.61 -6.09 7.83
N SER A 728 -14.99 -6.87 6.81
CA SER A 728 -16.10 -6.53 5.93
C SER A 728 -17.06 -7.71 5.78
N LEU A 729 -18.36 -7.40 5.68
CA LEU A 729 -19.41 -8.37 5.42
C LEU A 729 -20.39 -7.78 4.40
N HIS A 730 -20.44 -8.36 3.19
CA HIS A 730 -21.21 -7.83 2.06
C HIS A 730 -21.97 -8.91 1.32
N SER A 731 -23.29 -8.79 1.22
CA SER A 731 -24.14 -9.78 0.57
C SER A 731 -24.26 -9.63 -0.96
N ALA A 732 -23.65 -8.63 -1.55
CA ALA A 732 -23.95 -8.23 -2.92
C ALA A 732 -23.53 -9.26 -3.99
N LEU A 733 -22.51 -10.06 -3.74
CA LEU A 733 -22.05 -11.10 -4.68
C LEU A 733 -22.80 -12.43 -4.54
N MET A 734 -23.61 -12.62 -3.51
CA MET A 734 -24.27 -13.90 -3.25
C MET A 734 -25.05 -14.46 -4.45
N ALA A 735 -25.80 -13.59 -5.15
CA ALA A 735 -26.60 -14.02 -6.29
C ALA A 735 -25.75 -14.52 -7.46
N ALA A 736 -24.73 -13.75 -7.86
CA ALA A 736 -23.82 -14.12 -8.95
C ALA A 736 -23.01 -15.36 -8.60
N THR A 737 -22.53 -15.43 -7.36
CA THR A 737 -21.73 -16.57 -6.87
C THR A 737 -22.55 -17.87 -6.85
N ALA A 738 -23.80 -17.82 -6.33
CA ALA A 738 -24.68 -18.98 -6.30
C ALA A 738 -25.01 -19.48 -7.70
N ARG A 739 -25.34 -18.60 -8.62
CA ARG A 739 -25.67 -18.93 -10.02
C ARG A 739 -24.47 -19.56 -10.72
N TRP A 740 -23.31 -18.91 -10.67
CA TRP A 740 -22.09 -19.44 -11.29
C TRP A 740 -21.68 -20.81 -10.71
N ALA A 741 -21.64 -20.93 -9.39
CA ALA A 741 -21.29 -22.18 -8.73
C ALA A 741 -22.34 -23.32 -8.95
N ALA A 742 -23.57 -22.96 -9.32
CA ALA A 742 -24.62 -23.93 -9.70
C ALA A 742 -24.58 -24.35 -11.19
N GLY A 743 -23.65 -23.82 -12.00
CA GLY A 743 -23.51 -24.22 -13.40
C GLY A 743 -24.08 -23.22 -14.41
N GLU A 744 -24.44 -22.00 -14.02
CA GLU A 744 -24.93 -20.96 -14.95
C GLU A 744 -23.92 -20.70 -16.08
N GLU A 745 -24.39 -20.69 -17.32
CA GLU A 745 -23.59 -20.46 -18.51
C GLU A 745 -23.61 -19.02 -19.02
N ASP A 746 -24.64 -18.22 -18.62
CA ASP A 746 -24.75 -16.80 -18.98
C ASP A 746 -23.75 -15.93 -18.23
N TRP A 747 -22.48 -15.99 -18.63
CA TRP A 747 -21.42 -15.20 -18.04
C TRP A 747 -21.65 -13.70 -18.18
N ALA A 748 -22.10 -13.24 -19.34
CA ALA A 748 -22.32 -11.82 -19.61
C ALA A 748 -23.41 -11.24 -18.67
N GLY A 749 -24.52 -11.94 -18.52
CA GLY A 749 -25.57 -11.54 -17.58
C GLY A 749 -25.13 -11.56 -16.11
N LEU A 750 -24.23 -12.48 -15.72
CA LEU A 750 -23.65 -12.50 -14.39
C LEU A 750 -22.76 -11.28 -14.16
N VAL A 751 -21.87 -10.96 -15.10
CA VAL A 751 -20.97 -9.80 -15.04
C VAL A 751 -21.76 -8.50 -14.97
N ASP A 752 -22.76 -8.35 -15.82
CA ASP A 752 -23.60 -7.13 -15.84
C ASP A 752 -24.33 -6.93 -14.51
N SER A 753 -24.95 -8.01 -13.97
CA SER A 753 -25.69 -7.96 -12.71
C SER A 753 -24.81 -7.71 -11.49
N ALA A 754 -23.55 -8.16 -11.50
CA ALA A 754 -22.63 -8.07 -10.36
C ALA A 754 -21.72 -6.83 -10.41
N TYR A 755 -21.16 -6.54 -11.59
CA TYR A 755 -20.13 -5.51 -11.76
C TYR A 755 -20.35 -4.54 -12.94
N GLY A 756 -21.56 -4.52 -13.55
CA GLY A 756 -21.88 -3.58 -14.62
C GLY A 756 -20.90 -3.67 -15.79
N GLY A 757 -20.65 -4.86 -16.31
CA GLY A 757 -19.81 -5.12 -17.47
C GLY A 757 -18.30 -5.29 -17.21
N HIS A 758 -17.85 -5.20 -15.97
CA HIS A 758 -16.41 -5.37 -15.63
C HIS A 758 -16.05 -6.82 -15.30
N GLU A 759 -15.79 -7.64 -16.31
CA GLU A 759 -15.49 -9.07 -16.22
C GLU A 759 -14.31 -9.39 -15.29
N GLY A 760 -13.22 -8.61 -15.39
CA GLY A 760 -12.03 -8.82 -14.58
C GLY A 760 -12.25 -8.62 -13.07
N ASP A 761 -13.24 -7.83 -12.67
CA ASP A 761 -13.59 -7.68 -11.26
C ASP A 761 -14.32 -8.93 -10.72
N LEU A 762 -15.25 -9.50 -11.49
CA LEU A 762 -15.95 -10.72 -11.11
C LEU A 762 -14.99 -11.92 -11.05
N ILE A 763 -14.11 -12.06 -12.05
CA ILE A 763 -13.07 -13.10 -12.06
C ILE A 763 -12.18 -12.97 -10.82
N ARG A 764 -11.71 -11.74 -10.50
CA ARG A 764 -10.89 -11.53 -9.31
C ARG A 764 -11.62 -11.88 -8.02
N ALA A 765 -12.90 -11.54 -7.90
CA ALA A 765 -13.72 -11.90 -6.75
C ALA A 765 -13.85 -13.43 -6.62
N PHE A 766 -14.15 -14.13 -7.71
CA PHE A 766 -14.23 -15.58 -7.71
C PHE A 766 -12.89 -16.26 -7.42
N ARG A 767 -11.78 -15.72 -7.96
CA ARG A 767 -10.42 -16.23 -7.65
C ARG A 767 -10.06 -16.10 -6.18
N ARG A 768 -10.40 -14.96 -5.53
CA ARG A 768 -10.22 -14.81 -4.08
C ARG A 768 -11.07 -15.79 -3.29
N LEU A 769 -12.31 -16.03 -3.75
CA LEU A 769 -13.22 -16.95 -3.12
C LEU A 769 -12.73 -18.40 -3.25
N ILE A 770 -12.22 -18.79 -4.42
CA ILE A 770 -11.58 -20.09 -4.67
C ILE A 770 -10.35 -20.27 -3.78
N ASP A 771 -9.49 -19.24 -3.67
CA ASP A 771 -8.31 -19.27 -2.80
C ASP A 771 -8.70 -19.47 -1.34
N LEU A 772 -9.69 -18.75 -0.82
CA LEU A 772 -10.22 -18.92 0.52
C LEU A 772 -10.84 -20.33 0.71
N GLY A 773 -11.63 -20.79 -0.26
CA GLY A 773 -12.22 -22.13 -0.22
C GLY A 773 -11.15 -23.22 -0.17
N ARG A 774 -10.09 -23.11 -0.97
CA ARG A 774 -8.96 -24.04 -0.94
C ARG A 774 -8.21 -24.02 0.38
N GLN A 775 -7.95 -22.83 0.96
CA GLN A 775 -7.34 -22.72 2.27
C GLN A 775 -8.16 -23.42 3.36
N LEU A 776 -9.49 -23.33 3.30
CA LEU A 776 -10.37 -24.06 4.20
C LEU A 776 -10.30 -25.59 3.97
N VAL A 777 -10.37 -26.05 2.72
CA VAL A 777 -10.29 -27.47 2.35
C VAL A 777 -8.95 -28.10 2.75
N ASP A 778 -7.85 -27.37 2.55
CA ASP A 778 -6.49 -27.86 2.85
C ASP A 778 -6.19 -27.84 4.36
N SER A 779 -6.98 -27.11 5.17
CA SER A 779 -6.76 -27.05 6.62
C SER A 779 -7.12 -28.39 7.29
N PRO A 780 -6.21 -28.97 8.10
CA PRO A 780 -6.51 -30.15 8.89
C PRO A 780 -7.54 -29.88 10.00
N ASP A 781 -7.71 -28.61 10.40
CA ASP A 781 -8.59 -28.22 11.49
C ASP A 781 -10.02 -27.83 11.01
N LEU A 782 -10.30 -27.95 9.71
CA LEU A 782 -11.64 -27.79 9.18
C LEU A 782 -12.55 -28.97 9.64
N PRO A 783 -13.75 -28.71 10.18
CA PRO A 783 -14.71 -29.77 10.50
C PRO A 783 -14.97 -30.68 9.28
N GLU A 784 -14.75 -32.01 9.43
CA GLU A 784 -14.85 -32.97 8.34
C GLU A 784 -16.19 -32.93 7.58
N ARG A 785 -17.29 -32.63 8.26
CA ARG A 785 -18.61 -32.46 7.65
C ARG A 785 -18.72 -31.33 6.64
N LEU A 786 -17.82 -30.29 6.73
CA LEU A 786 -17.81 -29.14 5.85
C LEU A 786 -16.85 -29.31 4.67
N ARG A 787 -15.89 -30.25 4.76
CA ARG A 787 -14.89 -30.48 3.68
C ARG A 787 -15.55 -30.76 2.32
N PRO A 788 -16.52 -31.69 2.20
CA PRO A 788 -17.20 -31.91 0.91
C PRO A 788 -17.92 -30.66 0.40
N VAL A 789 -18.55 -29.91 1.28
CA VAL A 789 -19.32 -28.69 0.93
C VAL A 789 -18.38 -27.63 0.30
N PHE A 790 -17.20 -27.41 0.87
CA PHE A 790 -16.23 -26.46 0.33
C PHE A 790 -15.53 -27.00 -0.91
N VAL A 791 -15.28 -28.31 -1.02
CA VAL A 791 -14.76 -28.94 -2.26
C VAL A 791 -15.73 -28.68 -3.41
N ASP A 792 -17.01 -28.93 -3.21
CA ASP A 792 -18.04 -28.68 -4.22
C ASP A 792 -18.17 -27.19 -4.56
N ALA A 793 -18.06 -26.30 -3.54
CA ALA A 793 -18.07 -24.85 -3.74
C ALA A 793 -16.91 -24.39 -4.63
N VAL A 794 -15.71 -24.87 -4.35
CA VAL A 794 -14.49 -24.55 -5.14
C VAL A 794 -14.63 -25.10 -6.56
N ALA A 795 -15.05 -26.37 -6.73
CA ALA A 795 -15.22 -26.99 -8.04
C ALA A 795 -16.26 -26.24 -8.90
N GLY A 796 -17.38 -25.81 -8.28
CA GLY A 796 -18.41 -25.04 -8.97
C GLY A 796 -17.94 -23.65 -9.42
N LEU A 797 -17.00 -23.04 -8.71
CA LEU A 797 -16.45 -21.72 -9.05
C LEU A 797 -15.30 -21.82 -10.06
N ASP A 798 -14.41 -22.82 -9.94
CA ASP A 798 -13.17 -22.93 -10.70
C ASP A 798 -13.40 -23.65 -12.05
N ARG A 799 -14.17 -23.03 -12.93
CA ARG A 799 -14.54 -23.54 -14.24
C ARG A 799 -14.56 -22.44 -15.31
N GLY A 800 -14.62 -22.83 -16.57
CA GLY A 800 -14.75 -21.93 -17.72
C GLY A 800 -13.73 -20.79 -17.68
N ILE A 801 -14.18 -19.58 -17.96
CA ILE A 801 -13.36 -18.37 -18.01
C ILE A 801 -12.59 -18.08 -16.69
N VAL A 802 -13.15 -18.49 -15.54
CA VAL A 802 -12.48 -18.32 -14.25
C VAL A 802 -11.26 -19.21 -14.17
N LEU A 803 -11.36 -20.47 -14.59
CA LEU A 803 -10.24 -21.43 -14.65
C LEU A 803 -9.19 -20.97 -15.68
N GLU A 804 -9.61 -20.63 -16.89
CA GLU A 804 -8.71 -20.15 -17.95
C GLU A 804 -7.88 -18.95 -17.48
N SER A 805 -8.50 -18.03 -16.76
CA SER A 805 -7.82 -16.82 -16.24
C SER A 805 -6.74 -17.10 -15.18
N ALA A 806 -6.67 -18.31 -14.63
CA ALA A 806 -5.61 -18.71 -13.69
C ALA A 806 -4.28 -18.98 -14.38
N LEU A 807 -4.35 -19.40 -15.66
CA LEU A 807 -3.21 -19.83 -16.44
C LEU A 807 -2.51 -18.68 -17.16
N ILE A 808 -3.08 -17.50 -17.14
CA ILE A 808 -2.59 -16.24 -17.71
C ILE A 808 -1.93 -15.41 -16.64
#